data_d32863e16bfb05007d6eb58f44e49d69
#
_entry.id   d32863e16bfb05007d6eb58f44e49d69
#
_cell.length_a   1.000
_cell.length_b   1.000
_cell.length_c   1.000
_cell.angle_alpha   90.00
_cell.angle_beta   90.00
_cell.angle_gamma   90.00
#
_symmetry.space_group_name_H-M   'P 1'
#
loop_
_entity.id
_entity.type
_entity.pdbx_description
1 polymer ?
#
loop_
_entity_poly.entity_id
_entity_poly.type
_entity_poly.pdbx_seq_one_letter_code
_entity_poly.pdbx_strand_id
1 'polypeptide(L)'
;MINKLLDITSSDQTLQMAIIAIAGLGIGIFLVRFAIHKMGENKFRKLTEELNAQIASAKKELEALLLPTHLVEEKDIEDLKTRHQPFLDAIEELEDHKYYNDEIVEETEIPSFKTLIANSAEKIEENNKVYHAINDLKEVTGKVMDDYQSLVHPSHYFAHSELEEFIESYDEVKEKITLVFPKYAEFVTDENCKKLPDLIKHIESVRTEHNKEFVKTELEANKSYFDHVLGSYPLDPQQRDSIVKLEDNCLVIASAGSGKTSTIVGKAKYLVEKQHVNPEKILLLTYTKKAANELSERMKIKGLNCSTFHSLAYHIIAEVTGQAPSICNADVPLNVFRKLILEDEHFLNAIDNYVINLQSLMKLEHDYIDAFTYYEDRKKYGIQALFPDVDGKIIFTRSEEEKRLCSILTRLGVMFRYECDYPINTRTPEHRQYKPDFTLYFKDAQGQWQRIYMEHFAIDKNGQTPRWFGEGTRGGWKTANQKYIEGIDWKRNTHRQNGTVLIETTSADFHDGSVEQKLVDQLNRYGVPIKRRTDKELYDMLIKRNRQMEKTVFNLLLSFITLMKANEKTIDGLLESLVPEAGHMMTFNEKRNRYILIQVVKPFFDAYQAELEKSYEIDFTDAIIQATAICREGLWKHYDYILVDEFQDISVDRYKFLQALRSEKPKTKLYCVGDDWQSIFRFAGSDMALFYDFEEYFGFTELCKIETTYRFHQPLIDRSSAFIMKNVAQKKKTIKTPEGDSKKTYLNFVKCGSDDKGVLHEVEKIVQSLPKEDSVLLIGRYNYDVMSVGFTG
;
A
#
# COMPACT_ATOMS: atom_id res chain seq x y z
N MET A 1 56.60 17.53 -58.91
CA MET A 1 56.18 17.57 -57.58
C MET A 1 54.66 17.90 -57.49
N ILE A 2 54.19 18.91 -58.20
CA ILE A 2 52.77 19.30 -58.22
C ILE A 2 51.85 18.18 -58.70
N ASN A 3 52.22 17.38 -59.69
CA ASN A 3 51.38 16.28 -60.21
C ASN A 3 51.28 15.05 -59.26
N LYS A 4 52.21 14.90 -58.28
CA LYS A 4 52.12 13.83 -57.24
C LYS A 4 51.27 14.22 -56.04
N LEU A 5 50.96 15.52 -55.87
CA LEU A 5 50.13 16.06 -54.79
C LEU A 5 48.62 16.02 -55.11
N LEU A 6 48.27 15.87 -56.41
CA LEU A 6 46.90 15.80 -56.87
C LEU A 6 46.22 14.41 -56.76
N ASP A 7 47.07 13.36 -56.47
CA ASP A 7 46.58 11.96 -56.33
C ASP A 7 46.15 11.61 -54.89
N ILE A 8 46.15 12.57 -53.98
CA ILE A 8 45.61 12.34 -52.62
C ILE A 8 44.08 12.41 -52.69
N THR A 9 43.45 11.27 -52.69
CA THR A 9 42.01 11.10 -52.64
C THR A 9 41.53 11.35 -51.22
N SER A 10 41.51 12.62 -50.80
CA SER A 10 40.58 13.06 -49.72
C SER A 10 39.30 13.57 -50.36
N SER A 11 38.18 13.09 -49.89
CA SER A 11 36.86 13.49 -50.40
C SER A 11 36.43 14.93 -50.00
N ASP A 12 37.35 15.62 -49.32
CA ASP A 12 37.09 16.98 -48.82
C ASP A 12 37.79 18.01 -49.72
N GLN A 13 36.95 18.71 -50.52
CA GLN A 13 37.40 19.77 -51.43
C GLN A 13 38.10 20.92 -50.70
N THR A 14 37.73 21.17 -49.41
CA THR A 14 38.29 22.23 -48.56
C THR A 14 39.74 21.93 -48.21
N LEU A 15 40.04 20.69 -47.89
CA LEU A 15 41.38 20.23 -47.55
C LEU A 15 42.30 20.25 -48.82
N GLN A 16 41.79 19.88 -49.98
CA GLN A 16 42.51 19.99 -51.23
C GLN A 16 42.86 21.43 -51.64
N MET A 17 41.92 22.35 -51.46
CA MET A 17 42.17 23.76 -51.75
C MET A 17 43.19 24.38 -50.79
N ALA A 18 43.11 24.07 -49.52
CA ALA A 18 44.10 24.51 -48.52
C ALA A 18 45.51 23.98 -48.80
N ILE A 19 45.60 22.72 -49.25
CA ILE A 19 46.88 22.07 -49.67
C ILE A 19 47.51 22.78 -50.83
N ILE A 20 46.77 23.16 -51.84
CA ILE A 20 47.28 23.88 -53.06
C ILE A 20 47.71 25.32 -52.66
N ALA A 21 46.99 26.00 -51.81
CA ALA A 21 47.30 27.38 -51.34
C ALA A 21 48.61 27.40 -50.52
N ILE A 22 48.83 26.45 -49.63
CA ILE A 22 50.04 26.32 -48.81
C ILE A 22 51.28 25.96 -49.69
N ALA A 23 51.10 25.13 -50.67
CA ALA A 23 52.22 24.81 -51.63
C ALA A 23 52.62 26.02 -52.49
N GLY A 24 51.68 26.91 -52.84
CA GLY A 24 51.92 28.18 -53.52
C GLY A 24 52.74 29.18 -52.68
N LEU A 25 52.36 29.26 -51.41
CA LEU A 25 53.04 30.11 -50.40
C LEU A 25 54.46 29.61 -50.13
N GLY A 26 54.71 28.31 -50.08
CA GLY A 26 56.06 27.73 -49.90
C GLY A 26 57.07 28.12 -50.98
N ILE A 27 56.66 28.31 -52.25
CA ILE A 27 57.53 28.81 -53.34
C ILE A 27 57.82 30.31 -53.14
N GLY A 28 56.86 31.10 -52.64
CA GLY A 28 57.06 32.52 -52.34
C GLY A 28 58.07 32.70 -51.22
N ILE A 29 58.04 31.90 -50.19
CA ILE A 29 59.02 31.93 -49.08
C ILE A 29 60.45 31.53 -49.49
N PHE A 30 60.60 30.55 -50.40
CA PHE A 30 61.88 30.22 -50.91
C PHE A 30 62.58 31.41 -51.58
N LEU A 31 61.90 32.24 -52.30
CA LEU A 31 62.40 33.49 -52.93
C LEU A 31 62.76 34.55 -51.89
N VAL A 32 62.01 34.64 -50.81
CA VAL A 32 62.30 35.53 -49.69
C VAL A 32 63.52 35.13 -48.90
N ARG A 33 63.76 33.86 -48.63
CA ARG A 33 65.03 33.31 -48.04
C ARG A 33 66.29 33.68 -48.88
N PHE A 34 66.21 33.59 -50.15
CA PHE A 34 67.29 33.96 -51.02
C PHE A 34 67.62 35.49 -51.00
N ALA A 35 66.66 36.29 -50.72
CA ALA A 35 66.73 37.76 -50.61
C ALA A 35 67.32 38.27 -49.30
N ILE A 36 67.00 37.62 -48.17
CA ILE A 36 67.49 37.97 -46.86
C ILE A 36 69.01 38.02 -46.73
N HIS A 37 69.71 37.17 -47.35
CA HIS A 37 71.18 37.01 -47.24
C HIS A 37 71.98 38.21 -47.77
N LYS A 38 71.34 39.25 -48.38
CA LYS A 38 72.13 40.33 -49.12
C LYS A 38 71.71 41.80 -48.82
N MET A 39 71.05 42.15 -47.67
CA MET A 39 70.43 43.40 -47.60
C MET A 39 70.68 44.29 -46.32
N GLY A 40 70.52 45.62 -46.38
CA GLY A 40 70.59 46.60 -45.27
C GLY A 40 69.24 46.87 -44.62
N GLU A 41 69.22 47.68 -43.48
CA GLU A 41 68.15 47.86 -42.53
C GLU A 41 66.77 48.25 -43.12
N ASN A 42 66.72 49.13 -44.08
CA ASN A 42 65.45 49.53 -44.74
C ASN A 42 64.84 48.42 -45.59
N LYS A 43 65.62 47.47 -45.97
CA LYS A 43 65.19 46.30 -46.75
C LYS A 43 64.79 45.14 -45.81
N PHE A 44 65.36 45.12 -44.60
CA PHE A 44 64.93 44.15 -43.52
C PHE A 44 63.50 44.39 -43.18
N ARG A 45 63.05 45.59 -42.84
CA ARG A 45 61.70 45.94 -42.53
C ARG A 45 60.72 45.55 -43.66
N LYS A 46 61.04 45.84 -44.90
CA LYS A 46 60.20 45.52 -46.06
C LYS A 46 60.07 44.02 -46.23
N LEU A 47 61.12 43.28 -45.99
CA LEU A 47 61.15 41.82 -46.07
C LEU A 47 60.30 41.18 -44.92
N THR A 48 60.38 41.70 -43.67
CA THR A 48 59.56 41.32 -42.54
C THR A 48 58.10 41.51 -42.86
N GLU A 49 57.73 42.65 -43.48
CA GLU A 49 56.36 42.97 -43.93
C GLU A 49 55.90 41.99 -45.03
N GLU A 50 56.76 41.64 -46.01
CA GLU A 50 56.41 40.64 -47.05
C GLU A 50 56.29 39.25 -46.50
N LEU A 51 57.13 38.84 -45.57
CA LEU A 51 57.07 37.55 -44.87
C LEU A 51 55.82 37.48 -43.97
N ASN A 52 55.57 38.57 -43.24
CA ASN A 52 54.38 38.65 -42.42
C ASN A 52 53.06 38.52 -43.21
N ALA A 53 52.95 39.11 -44.38
CA ALA A 53 51.77 38.98 -45.25
C ALA A 53 51.60 37.54 -45.73
N GLN A 54 52.68 36.84 -46.04
CA GLN A 54 52.59 35.39 -46.40
C GLN A 54 52.27 34.50 -45.19
N ILE A 55 52.87 34.82 -44.03
CA ILE A 55 52.61 34.09 -42.79
C ILE A 55 51.15 34.33 -42.33
N ALA A 56 50.62 35.54 -42.44
CA ALA A 56 49.23 35.80 -42.09
C ALA A 56 48.27 34.97 -42.94
N SER A 57 48.55 34.76 -44.22
CA SER A 57 47.75 33.86 -45.06
C SER A 57 47.90 32.40 -44.66
N ALA A 58 49.15 31.94 -44.45
CA ALA A 58 49.42 30.59 -44.00
C ALA A 58 48.81 30.26 -42.60
N LYS A 59 48.87 31.21 -41.67
CA LYS A 59 48.28 31.12 -40.36
C LYS A 59 46.77 30.96 -40.44
N LYS A 60 46.10 31.77 -41.26
CA LYS A 60 44.65 31.66 -41.44
C LYS A 60 44.22 30.32 -42.01
N GLU A 61 45.02 29.77 -42.96
CA GLU A 61 44.77 28.44 -43.52
C GLU A 61 45.02 27.31 -42.50
N LEU A 62 46.09 27.43 -41.70
CA LEU A 62 46.41 26.51 -40.65
C LEU A 62 45.34 26.54 -39.55
N GLU A 63 44.91 27.76 -39.13
CA GLU A 63 43.80 27.92 -38.17
C GLU A 63 42.51 27.25 -38.67
N ALA A 64 42.21 27.34 -39.96
CA ALA A 64 41.04 26.67 -40.56
C ALA A 64 41.18 25.12 -40.53
N LEU A 65 42.37 24.61 -40.73
CA LEU A 65 42.68 23.18 -40.67
C LEU A 65 42.69 22.65 -39.23
N LEU A 66 42.98 23.52 -38.27
CA LEU A 66 42.94 23.18 -36.84
C LEU A 66 41.56 23.29 -36.24
N LEU A 67 40.49 23.39 -37.01
CA LEU A 67 39.12 23.32 -36.52
C LEU A 67 38.65 21.84 -36.47
N PRO A 68 37.82 21.46 -35.52
CA PRO A 68 37.30 20.10 -35.35
C PRO A 68 36.15 19.76 -36.34
N THR A 69 36.22 20.31 -37.57
CA THR A 69 35.19 20.12 -38.60
C THR A 69 35.45 18.92 -39.51
N HIS A 70 36.67 18.38 -39.47
CA HIS A 70 37.07 17.21 -40.26
C HIS A 70 38.18 16.45 -39.54
N LEU A 71 38.34 15.17 -39.90
CA LEU A 71 39.39 14.32 -39.34
C LEU A 71 40.71 14.63 -40.04
N VAL A 72 41.75 14.85 -39.26
CA VAL A 72 43.10 15.01 -39.77
C VAL A 72 43.90 13.72 -39.50
N GLU A 73 44.36 13.05 -40.58
CA GLU A 73 45.09 11.79 -40.44
C GLU A 73 46.62 12.03 -40.20
N GLU A 74 47.34 11.04 -39.68
CA GLU A 74 48.77 11.16 -39.43
C GLU A 74 49.58 11.62 -40.66
N LYS A 75 49.16 11.18 -41.85
CA LYS A 75 49.77 11.58 -43.11
C LYS A 75 49.62 13.07 -43.42
N ASP A 76 48.45 13.62 -43.02
CA ASP A 76 48.18 15.06 -43.21
C ASP A 76 49.02 15.90 -42.24
N ILE A 77 49.35 15.37 -41.06
CA ILE A 77 50.21 16.00 -40.06
C ILE A 77 51.68 16.06 -40.60
N GLU A 78 52.17 14.97 -41.24
CA GLU A 78 53.47 14.90 -41.79
C GLU A 78 53.63 15.83 -43.02
N ASP A 79 52.59 15.89 -43.82
CA ASP A 79 52.49 16.83 -44.95
C ASP A 79 52.44 18.30 -44.48
N LEU A 80 51.72 18.60 -43.39
CA LEU A 80 51.68 19.93 -42.76
C LEU A 80 53.02 20.37 -42.23
N LYS A 81 53.75 19.50 -41.53
CA LYS A 81 55.15 19.74 -41.08
C LYS A 81 56.03 20.08 -42.23
N THR A 82 56.04 19.27 -43.28
CA THR A 82 56.84 19.45 -44.48
C THR A 82 56.57 20.77 -45.21
N ARG A 83 55.30 21.19 -45.24
CA ARG A 83 54.85 22.44 -45.88
C ARG A 83 55.21 23.69 -45.12
N HIS A 84 55.10 23.63 -43.75
CA HIS A 84 55.40 24.79 -42.90
C HIS A 84 56.91 24.94 -42.60
N GLN A 85 57.71 23.90 -42.83
CA GLN A 85 59.20 23.93 -42.63
C GLN A 85 59.87 25.10 -43.34
N PRO A 86 59.56 25.46 -44.61
CA PRO A 86 60.17 26.61 -45.28
C PRO A 86 59.85 27.94 -44.58
N PHE A 87 58.69 28.09 -43.96
CA PHE A 87 58.35 29.29 -43.17
C PHE A 87 59.15 29.35 -41.88
N LEU A 88 59.33 28.23 -41.21
CA LEU A 88 60.14 28.17 -39.98
C LEU A 88 61.62 28.47 -40.31
N ASP A 89 62.13 27.89 -41.37
CA ASP A 89 63.49 28.15 -41.84
C ASP A 89 63.68 29.65 -42.21
N ALA A 90 62.65 30.27 -42.83
CA ALA A 90 62.71 31.70 -43.15
C ALA A 90 62.61 32.58 -41.93
N ILE A 91 61.91 32.18 -40.95
CA ILE A 91 61.83 32.89 -39.65
C ILE A 91 63.14 32.77 -38.90
N GLU A 92 63.79 31.62 -38.87
CA GLU A 92 65.08 31.39 -38.23
C GLU A 92 66.15 32.23 -38.93
N GLU A 93 66.19 32.28 -40.29
CA GLU A 93 67.08 33.13 -41.04
C GLU A 93 66.84 34.64 -40.82
N LEU A 94 65.55 35.01 -40.52
CA LEU A 94 65.19 36.40 -40.14
C LEU A 94 65.67 36.73 -38.72
N GLU A 95 65.60 35.82 -37.81
CA GLU A 95 66.04 35.94 -36.39
C GLU A 95 67.59 36.02 -36.32
N ASP A 96 68.31 35.31 -37.18
CA ASP A 96 69.75 35.34 -37.27
C ASP A 96 70.35 36.56 -38.08
N HIS A 97 69.44 37.41 -38.59
CA HIS A 97 69.91 38.51 -39.45
C HIS A 97 70.56 39.62 -38.65
N LYS A 98 71.60 40.25 -39.12
CA LYS A 98 72.38 41.30 -38.46
C LYS A 98 71.60 42.51 -38.05
N TYR A 99 70.39 42.79 -38.59
CA TYR A 99 69.48 43.87 -38.32
C TYR A 99 68.22 43.42 -37.67
N TYR A 100 68.21 42.24 -37.02
CA TYR A 100 67.06 41.74 -36.30
C TYR A 100 66.61 42.72 -35.16
N ASN A 101 65.33 42.98 -35.05
CA ASN A 101 64.75 43.87 -34.06
C ASN A 101 63.45 43.25 -33.51
N ASP A 102 63.51 42.87 -32.26
CA ASP A 102 62.38 42.24 -31.54
C ASP A 102 61.08 43.06 -31.65
N GLU A 103 61.15 44.36 -31.50
CA GLU A 103 59.96 45.21 -31.53
C GLU A 103 59.21 45.17 -32.87
N ILE A 104 59.95 45.02 -33.96
CA ILE A 104 59.39 44.92 -35.33
C ILE A 104 58.75 43.55 -35.56
N VAL A 105 59.32 42.50 -35.01
CA VAL A 105 58.84 41.14 -35.19
C VAL A 105 57.65 40.84 -34.25
N GLU A 106 57.66 41.41 -33.01
CA GLU A 106 56.55 41.23 -32.06
C GLU A 106 55.26 41.88 -32.56
N GLU A 107 55.31 42.93 -33.37
CA GLU A 107 54.11 43.56 -34.00
C GLU A 107 53.55 42.78 -35.18
N THR A 108 54.15 41.66 -35.54
CA THR A 108 53.74 40.81 -36.72
C THR A 108 53.03 39.53 -36.27
N GLU A 109 52.50 38.76 -37.25
CA GLU A 109 51.92 37.44 -37.02
C GLU A 109 52.97 36.32 -36.83
N ILE A 110 54.28 36.64 -36.95
CA ILE A 110 55.36 35.65 -36.87
C ILE A 110 55.43 34.90 -35.56
N PRO A 111 55.42 35.57 -34.37
CA PRO A 111 55.47 34.89 -33.09
C PRO A 111 54.25 33.95 -32.87
N SER A 112 53.06 34.45 -33.25
CA SER A 112 51.80 33.69 -33.08
C SER A 112 51.76 32.47 -34.02
N PHE A 113 52.30 32.58 -35.26
CA PHE A 113 52.37 31.48 -36.19
C PHE A 113 53.40 30.42 -35.77
N LYS A 114 54.57 30.83 -35.25
CA LYS A 114 55.57 29.93 -34.70
C LYS A 114 55.03 29.08 -33.56
N THR A 115 54.30 29.73 -32.65
CA THR A 115 53.64 29.08 -31.55
C THR A 115 52.52 28.13 -32.05
N LEU A 116 51.75 28.56 -33.05
CA LEU A 116 50.66 27.75 -33.62
C LEU A 116 51.20 26.49 -34.29
N ILE A 117 52.31 26.54 -35.03
CA ILE A 117 52.96 25.38 -35.64
C ILE A 117 53.50 24.47 -34.55
N ALA A 118 54.22 25.00 -33.56
CA ALA A 118 54.80 24.19 -32.49
C ALA A 118 53.71 23.35 -31.75
N ASN A 119 52.52 23.94 -31.56
CA ASN A 119 51.41 23.30 -30.87
C ASN A 119 50.40 22.62 -31.82
N SER A 120 50.65 22.61 -33.14
CA SER A 120 49.70 22.08 -34.13
C SER A 120 49.40 20.61 -33.95
N ALA A 121 50.42 19.78 -33.67
CA ALA A 121 50.25 18.34 -33.50
C ALA A 121 49.35 18.01 -32.28
N GLU A 122 49.61 18.66 -31.16
CA GLU A 122 48.77 18.51 -29.95
C GLU A 122 47.32 18.99 -30.19
N LYS A 123 47.18 20.15 -30.86
CA LYS A 123 45.90 20.71 -31.21
C LYS A 123 45.10 19.88 -32.22
N ILE A 124 45.80 19.25 -33.19
CA ILE A 124 45.18 18.29 -34.13
C ILE A 124 44.66 17.06 -33.36
N GLU A 125 45.48 16.51 -32.47
CA GLU A 125 45.07 15.38 -31.66
C GLU A 125 43.84 15.71 -30.78
N GLU A 126 43.83 16.88 -30.16
CA GLU A 126 42.65 17.39 -29.39
C GLU A 126 41.45 17.55 -30.34
N ASN A 127 41.60 18.18 -31.48
CA ASN A 127 40.51 18.41 -32.44
C ASN A 127 39.96 17.11 -33.03
N ASN A 128 40.82 16.13 -33.30
CA ASN A 128 40.38 14.79 -33.75
C ASN A 128 39.56 14.10 -32.68
N LYS A 129 39.93 14.19 -31.40
CA LYS A 129 39.11 13.68 -30.28
C LYS A 129 37.75 14.37 -30.25
N VAL A 130 37.73 15.70 -30.49
CA VAL A 130 36.47 16.47 -30.55
C VAL A 130 35.64 16.09 -31.78
N TYR A 131 36.25 15.91 -32.93
CA TYR A 131 35.58 15.46 -34.15
C TYR A 131 34.88 14.11 -33.96
N HIS A 132 35.63 13.15 -33.38
CA HIS A 132 35.05 11.84 -33.04
C HIS A 132 33.90 12.01 -32.03
N ALA A 133 34.10 12.84 -30.99
CA ALA A 133 33.06 13.09 -30.00
C ALA A 133 31.77 13.73 -30.60
N ILE A 134 31.94 14.63 -31.59
CA ILE A 134 30.80 15.23 -32.30
C ILE A 134 30.07 14.18 -33.15
N ASN A 135 30.82 13.32 -33.87
CA ASN A 135 30.23 12.26 -34.70
C ASN A 135 29.53 11.18 -33.84
N ASP A 136 30.17 10.76 -32.75
CA ASP A 136 29.56 9.85 -31.78
C ASP A 136 28.30 10.45 -31.18
N LEU A 137 28.34 11.74 -30.81
CA LEU A 137 27.16 12.47 -30.31
C LEU A 137 26.04 12.46 -31.35
N LYS A 138 26.34 12.71 -32.63
CA LYS A 138 25.38 12.71 -33.73
C LYS A 138 24.73 11.31 -33.89
N GLU A 139 25.51 10.24 -33.86
CA GLU A 139 25.02 8.87 -33.99
C GLU A 139 24.09 8.48 -32.84
N VAL A 140 24.53 8.72 -31.60
CA VAL A 140 23.74 8.39 -30.40
C VAL A 140 22.49 9.23 -30.36
N THR A 141 22.60 10.54 -30.63
CA THR A 141 21.41 11.44 -30.68
C THR A 141 20.44 11.01 -31.77
N GLY A 142 20.95 10.56 -32.93
CA GLY A 142 20.09 10.03 -34.00
C GLY A 142 19.23 8.86 -33.51
N LYS A 143 19.84 7.89 -32.83
CA LYS A 143 19.12 6.73 -32.26
C LYS A 143 18.02 7.17 -31.26
N VAL A 144 18.38 8.05 -30.32
CA VAL A 144 17.42 8.56 -29.32
C VAL A 144 16.27 9.31 -30.00
N MET A 145 16.52 10.05 -31.08
CA MET A 145 15.48 10.75 -31.82
C MET A 145 14.59 9.81 -32.63
N ASP A 146 15.12 8.71 -33.17
CA ASP A 146 14.33 7.68 -33.86
C ASP A 146 13.41 6.96 -32.85
N ASP A 147 13.92 6.64 -31.64
CA ASP A 147 13.12 6.10 -30.54
C ASP A 147 11.99 7.07 -30.15
N TYR A 148 12.32 8.36 -29.99
CA TYR A 148 11.31 9.40 -29.73
C TYR A 148 10.22 9.44 -30.80
N GLN A 149 10.56 9.38 -32.10
CA GLN A 149 9.57 9.37 -33.18
C GLN A 149 8.63 8.17 -33.10
N SER A 150 9.15 7.03 -32.64
CA SER A 150 8.36 5.83 -32.42
C SER A 150 7.38 6.01 -31.25
N LEU A 151 7.84 6.62 -30.16
CA LEU A 151 7.03 6.89 -28.96
C LEU A 151 5.90 7.88 -29.22
N VAL A 152 6.12 8.91 -30.06
CA VAL A 152 5.10 9.90 -30.43
C VAL A 152 4.36 9.56 -31.72
N HIS A 153 4.43 8.30 -32.17
CA HIS A 153 3.65 7.88 -33.32
C HIS A 153 2.13 7.94 -33.02
N PRO A 154 1.29 8.44 -33.92
CA PRO A 154 -0.14 8.63 -33.64
C PRO A 154 -0.92 7.39 -33.20
N SER A 155 -0.45 6.19 -33.53
CA SER A 155 -1.05 4.91 -33.12
C SER A 155 -0.44 4.32 -31.85
N HIS A 156 0.48 5.01 -31.22
CA HIS A 156 1.17 4.54 -30.00
C HIS A 156 0.76 5.36 -28.79
N TYR A 157 0.42 4.70 -27.68
CA TYR A 157 0.22 5.34 -26.37
C TYR A 157 1.54 5.39 -25.64
N PHE A 158 2.02 6.59 -25.37
CA PHE A 158 3.31 6.81 -24.73
C PHE A 158 3.21 6.58 -23.21
N ALA A 159 3.53 5.36 -22.73
CA ALA A 159 3.46 4.99 -21.32
C ALA A 159 4.57 5.63 -20.49
N HIS A 160 4.38 5.65 -19.16
CA HIS A 160 5.36 6.27 -18.24
C HIS A 160 6.70 5.52 -18.19
N SER A 161 6.66 4.20 -18.22
CA SER A 161 7.90 3.40 -18.29
C SER A 161 8.72 3.66 -19.54
N GLU A 162 8.06 3.88 -20.67
CA GLU A 162 8.75 4.24 -21.92
C GLU A 162 9.37 5.63 -21.82
N LEU A 163 8.74 6.56 -21.08
CA LEU A 163 9.33 7.86 -20.78
C LEU A 163 10.58 7.70 -19.90
N GLU A 164 10.52 6.87 -18.86
CA GLU A 164 11.68 6.59 -18.00
C GLU A 164 12.84 6.00 -18.80
N GLU A 165 12.58 4.98 -19.62
CA GLU A 165 13.57 4.36 -20.51
C GLU A 165 14.15 5.39 -21.51
N PHE A 166 13.31 6.27 -22.05
CA PHE A 166 13.74 7.34 -22.93
C PHE A 166 14.64 8.36 -22.21
N ILE A 167 14.30 8.75 -20.98
CA ILE A 167 15.13 9.64 -20.15
C ILE A 167 16.45 8.97 -19.78
N GLU A 168 16.46 7.67 -19.45
CA GLU A 168 17.67 6.90 -19.17
C GLU A 168 18.57 6.86 -20.43
N SER A 169 18.02 6.61 -21.60
CA SER A 169 18.78 6.64 -22.86
C SER A 169 19.39 8.02 -23.17
N TYR A 170 18.70 9.09 -22.75
CA TYR A 170 19.23 10.45 -22.86
C TYR A 170 20.40 10.71 -21.90
N ASP A 171 20.48 10.09 -20.75
CA ASP A 171 21.58 10.33 -19.80
C ASP A 171 22.94 9.93 -20.42
N GLU A 172 22.99 8.90 -21.27
CA GLU A 172 24.18 8.58 -22.04
C GLU A 172 24.59 9.70 -23.04
N VAL A 173 23.60 10.33 -23.66
CA VAL A 173 23.79 11.46 -24.57
C VAL A 173 24.20 12.73 -23.83
N LYS A 174 23.62 12.98 -22.65
CA LYS A 174 23.87 14.15 -21.81
C LYS A 174 25.33 14.30 -21.41
N GLU A 175 26.02 13.22 -21.07
CA GLU A 175 27.45 13.25 -20.79
C GLU A 175 28.23 13.75 -21.99
N LYS A 176 27.92 13.24 -23.19
CA LYS A 176 28.56 13.66 -24.46
C LYS A 176 28.24 15.11 -24.83
N ILE A 177 26.98 15.53 -24.63
CA ILE A 177 26.56 16.92 -24.80
C ILE A 177 27.34 17.84 -23.87
N THR A 178 27.50 17.46 -22.59
CA THR A 178 28.21 18.28 -21.58
C THR A 178 29.69 18.43 -21.92
N LEU A 179 30.28 17.45 -22.56
CA LEU A 179 31.67 17.51 -23.02
C LEU A 179 31.85 18.40 -24.26
N VAL A 180 30.92 18.35 -25.21
CA VAL A 180 31.06 18.98 -26.53
C VAL A 180 30.51 20.41 -26.55
N PHE A 181 29.33 20.65 -26.03
CA PHE A 181 28.60 21.92 -26.20
C PHE A 181 29.27 23.15 -25.58
N PRO A 182 29.85 23.14 -24.36
CA PRO A 182 30.42 24.33 -23.76
C PRO A 182 31.54 24.98 -24.56
N LYS A 183 32.25 24.18 -25.35
CA LYS A 183 33.44 24.66 -26.11
C LYS A 183 33.23 24.64 -27.61
N TYR A 184 32.39 23.72 -28.13
CA TYR A 184 32.37 23.35 -29.55
C TYR A 184 30.92 23.40 -30.14
N ALA A 185 29.97 24.08 -29.49
CA ALA A 185 28.58 24.17 -29.95
C ALA A 185 28.44 24.68 -31.42
N GLU A 186 29.33 25.58 -31.84
CA GLU A 186 29.35 26.14 -33.20
C GLU A 186 29.68 25.09 -34.28
N PHE A 187 30.36 24.01 -33.91
CA PHE A 187 30.75 22.91 -34.83
C PHE A 187 29.68 21.80 -34.86
N VAL A 188 28.74 21.78 -33.94
CA VAL A 188 27.63 20.83 -33.95
C VAL A 188 26.55 21.35 -34.92
N THR A 189 26.63 20.85 -36.18
CA THR A 189 25.67 21.26 -37.22
C THR A 189 24.35 20.48 -37.19
N ASP A 190 24.33 19.31 -36.55
CA ASP A 190 23.15 18.46 -36.48
C ASP A 190 22.04 19.07 -35.66
N GLU A 191 20.86 19.17 -36.27
CA GLU A 191 19.67 19.79 -35.65
C GLU A 191 19.11 18.97 -34.47
N ASN A 192 19.24 17.63 -34.53
CA ASN A 192 18.72 16.74 -33.47
C ASN A 192 19.55 16.94 -32.20
N CYS A 193 20.86 17.08 -32.31
CA CYS A 193 21.75 17.37 -31.19
C CYS A 193 21.34 18.69 -30.46
N LYS A 194 20.87 19.68 -31.21
CA LYS A 194 20.44 20.98 -30.66
C LYS A 194 19.07 20.94 -30.04
N LYS A 195 18.15 20.18 -30.64
CA LYS A 195 16.74 20.06 -30.20
C LYS A 195 16.56 19.15 -29.00
N LEU A 196 17.37 18.11 -28.85
CA LEU A 196 17.17 17.07 -27.83
C LEU A 196 17.21 17.60 -26.39
N PRO A 197 18.11 18.52 -25.97
CA PRO A 197 18.10 19.05 -24.61
C PRO A 197 16.83 19.84 -24.27
N ASP A 198 16.26 20.56 -25.24
CA ASP A 198 15.00 21.31 -25.03
C ASP A 198 13.80 20.37 -25.07
N LEU A 199 13.84 19.33 -25.89
CA LEU A 199 12.82 18.28 -25.90
C LEU A 199 12.71 17.60 -24.53
N ILE A 200 13.83 17.20 -23.95
CA ILE A 200 13.87 16.53 -22.63
C ILE A 200 13.27 17.41 -21.53
N LYS A 201 13.52 18.72 -21.53
CA LYS A 201 12.92 19.64 -20.54
C LYS A 201 11.39 19.66 -20.58
N HIS A 202 10.79 19.33 -21.73
CA HIS A 202 9.36 19.42 -21.95
C HIS A 202 8.72 18.05 -22.24
N ILE A 203 9.46 16.96 -22.11
CA ILE A 203 9.04 15.63 -22.59
C ILE A 203 7.76 15.16 -21.87
N GLU A 204 7.59 15.45 -20.57
CA GLU A 204 6.34 15.18 -19.83
C GLU A 204 5.13 15.88 -20.44
N SER A 205 5.29 17.13 -20.84
CA SER A 205 4.22 17.90 -21.49
C SER A 205 3.91 17.33 -22.87
N VAL A 206 4.96 16.91 -23.61
CA VAL A 206 4.82 16.28 -24.92
C VAL A 206 4.06 14.96 -24.77
N ARG A 207 4.46 14.10 -23.84
CA ARG A 207 3.75 12.85 -23.54
C ARG A 207 2.28 13.09 -23.20
N THR A 208 2.03 14.04 -22.32
CA THR A 208 0.66 14.38 -21.89
C THR A 208 -0.22 14.81 -23.07
N GLU A 209 0.29 15.68 -23.93
CA GLU A 209 -0.48 16.18 -25.07
C GLU A 209 -0.64 15.11 -26.17
N HIS A 210 0.42 14.34 -26.43
CA HIS A 210 0.38 13.18 -27.33
C HIS A 210 -0.68 12.17 -26.90
N ASN A 211 -0.69 11.78 -25.61
CA ASN A 211 -1.66 10.82 -25.09
C ASN A 211 -3.10 11.34 -25.13
N LYS A 212 -3.32 12.64 -24.94
CA LYS A 212 -4.67 13.23 -25.14
C LYS A 212 -5.15 13.11 -26.59
N GLU A 213 -4.28 13.38 -27.54
CA GLU A 213 -4.67 13.27 -28.97
C GLU A 213 -4.82 11.81 -29.38
N PHE A 214 -3.97 10.90 -28.88
CA PHE A 214 -4.13 9.45 -29.03
C PHE A 214 -5.51 8.99 -28.54
N VAL A 215 -5.87 9.33 -27.29
CA VAL A 215 -7.18 8.96 -26.70
C VAL A 215 -8.34 9.48 -27.54
N LYS A 216 -8.28 10.75 -27.95
CA LYS A 216 -9.32 11.34 -28.78
C LYS A 216 -9.45 10.62 -30.13
N THR A 217 -8.35 10.36 -30.79
CA THR A 217 -8.30 9.66 -32.08
C THR A 217 -8.85 8.23 -31.96
N GLU A 218 -8.44 7.48 -30.93
CA GLU A 218 -8.91 6.14 -30.65
C GLU A 218 -10.42 6.09 -30.34
N LEU A 219 -10.93 7.06 -29.58
CA LEU A 219 -12.36 7.17 -29.28
C LEU A 219 -13.20 7.45 -30.56
N GLU A 220 -12.72 8.31 -31.41
CA GLU A 220 -13.38 8.63 -32.70
C GLU A 220 -13.34 7.44 -33.67
N ALA A 221 -12.17 6.83 -33.85
CA ALA A 221 -11.96 5.67 -34.73
C ALA A 221 -12.77 4.45 -34.32
N ASN A 222 -12.91 4.22 -33.01
CA ASN A 222 -13.59 3.06 -32.46
C ASN A 222 -15.01 3.34 -31.92
N LYS A 223 -15.64 4.46 -32.27
CA LYS A 223 -16.95 4.83 -31.75
C LYS A 223 -17.99 3.72 -31.96
N SER A 224 -18.14 3.24 -33.20
CA SER A 224 -19.09 2.16 -33.55
C SER A 224 -18.75 0.85 -32.82
N TYR A 225 -17.46 0.56 -32.58
CA TYR A 225 -17.02 -0.60 -31.80
C TYR A 225 -17.53 -0.51 -30.35
N PHE A 226 -17.32 0.61 -29.68
CA PHE A 226 -17.75 0.80 -28.29
C PHE A 226 -19.27 0.85 -28.13
N ASP A 227 -20.01 1.22 -29.20
CA ASP A 227 -21.47 1.17 -29.18
C ASP A 227 -22.01 -0.27 -29.15
N HIS A 228 -21.25 -1.28 -29.64
CA HIS A 228 -21.74 -2.64 -29.87
C HIS A 228 -20.90 -3.74 -29.17
N VAL A 229 -19.71 -3.43 -28.58
CA VAL A 229 -18.79 -4.41 -28.00
C VAL A 229 -19.42 -5.28 -26.89
N LEU A 230 -20.40 -4.73 -26.18
CA LEU A 230 -21.19 -5.42 -25.15
C LEU A 230 -22.60 -5.84 -25.62
N GLY A 231 -22.87 -5.82 -26.92
CA GLY A 231 -24.18 -6.13 -27.49
C GLY A 231 -25.12 -4.93 -27.44
N SER A 232 -26.23 -5.04 -26.71
CA SER A 232 -27.29 -4.02 -26.71
C SER A 232 -27.01 -2.82 -25.79
N TYR A 233 -25.96 -2.85 -25.01
CA TYR A 233 -25.64 -1.80 -24.05
C TYR A 233 -24.34 -1.11 -24.43
N PRO A 234 -24.39 0.12 -24.95
CA PRO A 234 -23.20 0.88 -25.31
C PRO A 234 -22.41 1.26 -24.05
N LEU A 235 -21.08 1.29 -24.17
CA LEU A 235 -20.22 1.84 -23.14
C LEU A 235 -20.39 3.35 -23.05
N ASP A 236 -20.40 3.91 -21.85
CA ASP A 236 -20.48 5.35 -21.67
C ASP A 236 -19.12 6.04 -21.97
N PRO A 237 -19.11 7.38 -22.13
CA PRO A 237 -17.88 8.09 -22.46
C PRO A 237 -16.74 7.90 -21.47
N GLN A 238 -17.00 7.84 -20.14
CA GLN A 238 -15.97 7.66 -19.13
C GLN A 238 -15.41 6.23 -19.14
N GLN A 239 -16.27 5.24 -19.41
CA GLN A 239 -15.83 3.85 -19.60
C GLN A 239 -14.92 3.74 -20.83
N ARG A 240 -15.30 4.32 -21.97
CA ARG A 240 -14.49 4.30 -23.21
C ARG A 240 -13.14 4.98 -23.00
N ASP A 241 -13.14 6.15 -22.36
CA ASP A 241 -11.91 6.89 -22.03
C ASP A 241 -10.95 6.02 -21.22
N SER A 242 -11.42 5.34 -20.17
CA SER A 242 -10.59 4.45 -19.37
C SER A 242 -10.08 3.22 -20.12
N ILE A 243 -10.84 2.73 -21.10
CA ILE A 243 -10.50 1.55 -21.89
C ILE A 243 -9.36 1.82 -22.86
N VAL A 244 -9.37 2.97 -23.54
CA VAL A 244 -8.36 3.28 -24.57
C VAL A 244 -7.01 3.70 -23.97
N LYS A 245 -6.96 4.10 -22.73
CA LYS A 245 -5.70 4.42 -22.02
C LYS A 245 -4.88 3.17 -21.77
N LEU A 246 -3.64 3.16 -22.22
CA LEU A 246 -2.74 2.01 -22.19
C LEU A 246 -1.52 2.27 -21.29
N GLU A 247 -1.74 3.02 -20.20
CA GLU A 247 -0.69 3.34 -19.22
C GLU A 247 -0.23 2.09 -18.46
N ASP A 248 0.97 2.14 -17.87
CA ASP A 248 1.53 1.03 -17.08
C ASP A 248 0.62 0.61 -15.94
N ASN A 249 0.06 1.58 -15.22
CA ASN A 249 -0.93 1.32 -14.19
C ASN A 249 -2.12 2.25 -14.39
N CYS A 250 -3.31 1.66 -14.47
CA CYS A 250 -4.57 2.37 -14.50
C CYS A 250 -5.42 1.99 -13.29
N LEU A 251 -5.84 2.98 -12.50
CA LEU A 251 -6.84 2.79 -11.45
C LEU A 251 -8.15 3.45 -11.87
N VAL A 252 -9.18 2.64 -12.06
CA VAL A 252 -10.53 3.10 -12.40
C VAL A 252 -11.38 3.15 -11.14
N ILE A 253 -11.63 4.34 -10.65
CA ILE A 253 -12.54 4.59 -9.53
C ILE A 253 -13.96 4.66 -10.08
N ALA A 254 -14.70 3.59 -9.85
CA ALA A 254 -16.06 3.43 -10.34
C ALA A 254 -17.08 3.57 -9.20
N SER A 255 -18.27 4.00 -9.51
CA SER A 255 -19.38 4.08 -8.55
C SER A 255 -20.23 2.81 -8.55
N ALA A 256 -21.00 2.60 -7.50
CA ALA A 256 -21.93 1.48 -7.43
C ALA A 256 -22.92 1.51 -8.59
N GLY A 257 -22.96 0.42 -9.39
CA GLY A 257 -23.85 0.33 -10.54
C GLY A 257 -23.41 1.12 -11.77
N SER A 258 -22.16 1.59 -11.81
CA SER A 258 -21.60 2.31 -12.98
C SER A 258 -21.06 1.39 -14.09
N GLY A 259 -21.23 0.08 -13.95
CA GLY A 259 -20.78 -0.88 -14.96
C GLY A 259 -19.30 -1.25 -14.86
N LYS A 260 -18.72 -1.36 -13.67
CA LYS A 260 -17.33 -1.85 -13.42
C LYS A 260 -16.99 -3.07 -14.28
N THR A 261 -17.79 -4.13 -14.12
CA THR A 261 -17.62 -5.38 -14.86
C THR A 261 -17.71 -5.19 -16.38
N SER A 262 -18.58 -4.31 -16.85
CA SER A 262 -18.72 -3.96 -18.27
C SER A 262 -17.47 -3.25 -18.80
N THR A 263 -16.86 -2.39 -17.99
CA THR A 263 -15.62 -1.71 -18.33
C THR A 263 -14.45 -2.70 -18.47
N ILE A 264 -14.31 -3.64 -17.55
CA ILE A 264 -13.27 -4.69 -17.60
C ILE A 264 -13.46 -5.58 -18.85
N VAL A 265 -14.70 -6.00 -19.13
CA VAL A 265 -15.01 -6.80 -20.34
C VAL A 265 -14.67 -5.99 -21.59
N GLY A 266 -15.05 -4.71 -21.63
CA GLY A 266 -14.71 -3.79 -22.72
C GLY A 266 -13.19 -3.65 -22.89
N LYS A 267 -12.44 -3.50 -21.81
CA LYS A 267 -10.97 -3.42 -21.82
C LYS A 267 -10.34 -4.69 -22.38
N ALA A 268 -10.71 -5.87 -21.88
CA ALA A 268 -10.18 -7.13 -22.36
C ALA A 268 -10.46 -7.35 -23.87
N LYS A 269 -11.68 -7.05 -24.33
CA LYS A 269 -12.01 -7.13 -25.75
C LYS A 269 -11.24 -6.14 -26.59
N TYR A 270 -11.11 -4.90 -26.13
CA TYR A 270 -10.33 -3.86 -26.83
C TYR A 270 -8.86 -4.28 -26.98
N LEU A 271 -8.24 -4.82 -25.93
CA LEU A 271 -6.87 -5.30 -25.99
C LEU A 271 -6.69 -6.41 -27.03
N VAL A 272 -7.63 -7.37 -27.10
CA VAL A 272 -7.53 -8.50 -28.04
C VAL A 272 -7.92 -8.08 -29.47
N GLU A 273 -9.04 -7.38 -29.63
CA GLU A 273 -9.65 -7.14 -30.93
C GLU A 273 -9.10 -5.90 -31.65
N LYS A 274 -8.57 -4.92 -30.91
CA LYS A 274 -8.05 -3.64 -31.44
C LYS A 274 -6.55 -3.48 -31.25
N GLN A 275 -6.03 -3.87 -30.10
CA GLN A 275 -4.60 -3.80 -29.81
C GLN A 275 -3.87 -5.10 -30.16
N HIS A 276 -4.58 -6.12 -30.63
CA HIS A 276 -4.03 -7.42 -31.09
C HIS A 276 -3.16 -8.14 -30.04
N VAL A 277 -3.41 -7.90 -28.74
CA VAL A 277 -2.73 -8.57 -27.64
C VAL A 277 -3.13 -10.05 -27.62
N ASN A 278 -2.16 -10.93 -27.47
CA ASN A 278 -2.44 -12.36 -27.34
C ASN A 278 -3.28 -12.63 -26.08
N PRO A 279 -4.47 -13.25 -26.20
CA PRO A 279 -5.32 -13.55 -25.05
C PRO A 279 -4.63 -14.30 -23.91
N GLU A 280 -3.69 -15.20 -24.21
CA GLU A 280 -2.92 -15.96 -23.21
C GLU A 280 -1.96 -15.09 -22.37
N LYS A 281 -1.66 -13.89 -22.85
CA LYS A 281 -0.86 -12.88 -22.18
C LYS A 281 -1.69 -11.89 -21.36
N ILE A 282 -3.00 -12.07 -21.34
CA ILE A 282 -3.93 -11.27 -20.53
C ILE A 282 -4.43 -12.13 -19.38
N LEU A 283 -4.21 -11.65 -18.15
CA LEU A 283 -4.74 -12.26 -16.92
C LEU A 283 -5.87 -11.38 -16.37
N LEU A 284 -7.02 -11.96 -16.07
CA LEU A 284 -8.09 -11.29 -15.36
C LEU A 284 -8.30 -11.94 -14.00
N LEU A 285 -8.20 -11.12 -12.94
CA LEU A 285 -8.35 -11.54 -11.56
C LEU A 285 -9.61 -10.95 -10.91
N THR A 286 -10.31 -11.78 -10.16
CA THR A 286 -11.46 -11.39 -9.34
C THR A 286 -11.48 -12.16 -8.02
N TYR A 287 -12.39 -11.80 -7.09
CA TYR A 287 -12.42 -12.37 -5.75
C TYR A 287 -13.25 -13.65 -5.63
N THR A 288 -14.25 -13.84 -6.48
CA THR A 288 -15.17 -14.97 -6.36
C THR A 288 -15.22 -15.82 -7.63
N LYS A 289 -15.36 -17.15 -7.48
CA LYS A 289 -15.52 -18.06 -8.61
C LYS A 289 -16.75 -17.69 -9.46
N LYS A 290 -17.83 -17.20 -8.84
CA LYS A 290 -19.03 -16.77 -9.56
C LYS A 290 -18.71 -15.59 -10.47
N ALA A 291 -17.98 -14.59 -9.97
CA ALA A 291 -17.58 -13.42 -10.78
C ALA A 291 -16.62 -13.83 -11.91
N ALA A 292 -15.66 -14.73 -11.65
CA ALA A 292 -14.75 -15.23 -12.69
C ALA A 292 -15.51 -15.95 -13.83
N ASN A 293 -16.46 -16.79 -13.48
CA ASN A 293 -17.29 -17.49 -14.46
C ASN A 293 -18.16 -16.52 -15.27
N GLU A 294 -18.82 -15.57 -14.59
CA GLU A 294 -19.64 -14.52 -15.25
C GLU A 294 -18.82 -13.68 -16.23
N LEU A 295 -17.62 -13.26 -15.81
CA LEU A 295 -16.71 -12.52 -16.68
C LEU A 295 -16.29 -13.33 -17.90
N SER A 296 -15.91 -14.59 -17.71
CA SER A 296 -15.52 -15.51 -18.78
C SER A 296 -16.65 -15.72 -19.79
N GLU A 297 -17.90 -15.92 -19.31
CA GLU A 297 -19.07 -16.06 -20.16
C GLU A 297 -19.42 -14.79 -20.96
N ARG A 298 -19.22 -13.62 -20.36
CA ARG A 298 -19.45 -12.32 -21.04
C ARG A 298 -18.39 -12.00 -22.09
N MET A 299 -17.13 -12.36 -21.82
CA MET A 299 -16.03 -12.07 -22.74
C MET A 299 -16.05 -12.96 -23.97
N LYS A 300 -16.25 -14.27 -23.79
CA LYS A 300 -16.21 -15.28 -24.86
C LYS A 300 -14.90 -15.28 -25.66
N ILE A 301 -13.78 -14.93 -25.03
CA ILE A 301 -12.45 -14.89 -25.63
C ILE A 301 -11.73 -16.19 -25.30
N LYS A 302 -11.40 -16.98 -26.33
CA LYS A 302 -10.67 -18.23 -26.16
C LYS A 302 -9.20 -17.95 -25.80
N GLY A 303 -8.68 -18.61 -24.79
CA GLY A 303 -7.29 -18.48 -24.34
C GLY A 303 -7.06 -17.42 -23.26
N LEU A 304 -8.04 -16.52 -23.00
CA LEU A 304 -7.92 -15.54 -21.93
C LEU A 304 -8.09 -16.22 -20.56
N ASN A 305 -7.13 -15.97 -19.65
CA ASN A 305 -7.16 -16.52 -18.30
C ASN A 305 -8.00 -15.62 -17.39
N CYS A 306 -9.19 -16.12 -17.00
CA CYS A 306 -10.05 -15.47 -16.01
C CYS A 306 -10.12 -16.35 -14.76
N SER A 307 -9.59 -15.86 -13.64
CA SER A 307 -9.41 -16.67 -12.43
C SER A 307 -9.64 -15.87 -11.16
N THR A 308 -9.80 -16.56 -10.04
CA THR A 308 -9.64 -15.94 -8.72
C THR A 308 -8.17 -16.02 -8.29
N PHE A 309 -7.75 -15.12 -7.38
CA PHE A 309 -6.40 -15.16 -6.81
C PHE A 309 -6.03 -16.56 -6.29
N HIS A 310 -6.92 -17.19 -5.53
CA HIS A 310 -6.69 -18.54 -4.99
C HIS A 310 -6.66 -19.63 -6.08
N SER A 311 -7.54 -19.54 -7.09
CA SER A 311 -7.55 -20.53 -8.17
C SER A 311 -6.30 -20.44 -9.02
N LEU A 312 -5.80 -19.23 -9.26
CA LEU A 312 -4.55 -19.00 -9.95
C LEU A 312 -3.36 -19.52 -9.14
N ALA A 313 -3.29 -19.19 -7.84
CA ALA A 313 -2.24 -19.66 -6.94
C ALA A 313 -2.17 -21.20 -6.92
N TYR A 314 -3.34 -21.85 -6.78
CA TYR A 314 -3.45 -23.30 -6.85
C TYR A 314 -2.91 -23.87 -8.18
N HIS A 315 -3.28 -23.26 -9.30
CA HIS A 315 -2.85 -23.68 -10.62
C HIS A 315 -1.32 -23.52 -10.80
N ILE A 316 -0.77 -22.42 -10.34
CA ILE A 316 0.69 -22.17 -10.38
C ILE A 316 1.45 -23.24 -9.59
N ILE A 317 1.03 -23.52 -8.36
CA ILE A 317 1.66 -24.55 -7.54
C ILE A 317 1.57 -25.92 -8.25
N ALA A 318 0.37 -26.30 -8.71
CA ALA A 318 0.15 -27.58 -9.37
C ALA A 318 1.01 -27.77 -10.63
N GLU A 319 1.13 -26.74 -11.45
CA GLU A 319 1.88 -26.80 -12.71
C GLU A 319 3.39 -26.81 -12.47
N VAL A 320 3.89 -25.98 -11.56
CA VAL A 320 5.35 -25.87 -11.30
C VAL A 320 5.87 -27.04 -10.48
N THR A 321 5.12 -27.51 -9.46
CA THR A 321 5.56 -28.63 -8.62
C THR A 321 5.20 -30.00 -9.20
N GLY A 322 4.35 -30.04 -10.23
CA GLY A 322 3.83 -31.29 -10.81
C GLY A 322 2.78 -32.00 -9.93
N GLN A 323 2.36 -31.37 -8.82
CA GLN A 323 1.39 -31.93 -7.88
C GLN A 323 0.38 -30.87 -7.44
N ALA A 324 -0.91 -31.19 -7.52
CA ALA A 324 -1.95 -30.33 -7.02
C ALA A 324 -1.87 -30.22 -5.49
N PRO A 325 -1.81 -29.01 -4.90
CA PRO A 325 -1.78 -28.86 -3.45
C PRO A 325 -3.10 -29.34 -2.82
N SER A 326 -3.00 -29.99 -1.66
CA SER A 326 -4.18 -30.36 -0.88
C SER A 326 -4.58 -29.18 0.00
N ILE A 327 -5.79 -28.65 -0.21
CA ILE A 327 -6.33 -27.56 0.62
C ILE A 327 -7.07 -28.19 1.81
N CYS A 328 -6.71 -27.76 3.01
CA CYS A 328 -7.31 -28.24 4.23
C CYS A 328 -8.82 -28.00 4.29
N ASN A 329 -9.55 -28.94 4.90
CA ASN A 329 -10.98 -28.77 5.13
C ASN A 329 -11.23 -27.63 6.14
N ALA A 330 -12.33 -26.91 5.98
CA ALA A 330 -12.74 -25.83 6.88
C ALA A 330 -12.90 -26.25 8.36
N ASP A 331 -13.10 -27.54 8.61
CA ASP A 331 -13.24 -28.10 9.97
C ASP A 331 -11.88 -28.35 10.67
N VAL A 332 -10.78 -28.44 9.94
CA VAL A 332 -9.45 -28.74 10.50
C VAL A 332 -9.03 -27.76 11.59
N PRO A 333 -9.07 -26.42 11.41
CA PRO A 333 -8.69 -25.49 12.46
C PRO A 333 -9.59 -25.61 13.70
N LEU A 334 -10.89 -25.87 13.53
CA LEU A 334 -11.80 -26.06 14.67
C LEU A 334 -11.50 -27.33 15.45
N ASN A 335 -11.15 -28.41 14.74
CA ASN A 335 -10.79 -29.68 15.36
C ASN A 335 -9.47 -29.55 16.14
N VAL A 336 -8.49 -28.82 15.61
CA VAL A 336 -7.23 -28.51 16.31
C VAL A 336 -7.50 -27.66 17.56
N PHE A 337 -8.33 -26.63 17.45
CA PHE A 337 -8.72 -25.80 18.58
C PHE A 337 -9.37 -26.62 19.71
N ARG A 338 -10.33 -27.48 19.37
CA ARG A 338 -11.00 -28.36 20.33
C ARG A 338 -10.04 -29.38 20.96
N LYS A 339 -9.13 -29.93 20.18
CA LYS A 339 -8.13 -30.86 20.66
C LYS A 339 -7.20 -30.19 21.67
N LEU A 340 -6.70 -28.97 21.38
CA LEU A 340 -5.89 -28.23 22.34
C LEU A 340 -6.62 -27.96 23.66
N ILE A 341 -7.89 -27.56 23.60
CA ILE A 341 -8.69 -27.32 24.81
C ILE A 341 -8.82 -28.60 25.67
N LEU A 342 -8.87 -29.77 25.04
CA LEU A 342 -9.04 -31.04 25.74
C LEU A 342 -7.71 -31.62 26.26
N GLU A 343 -6.60 -31.34 25.60
CA GLU A 343 -5.31 -31.98 25.85
C GLU A 343 -4.29 -31.07 26.53
N ASP A 344 -4.45 -29.73 26.44
CA ASP A 344 -3.52 -28.75 27.00
C ASP A 344 -4.21 -27.88 28.07
N GLU A 345 -3.90 -28.19 29.35
CA GLU A 345 -4.45 -27.47 30.50
C GLU A 345 -3.99 -25.98 30.54
N HIS A 346 -2.79 -25.68 30.06
CA HIS A 346 -2.28 -24.31 30.00
C HIS A 346 -3.05 -23.48 28.95
N PHE A 347 -3.31 -24.08 27.78
CA PHE A 347 -4.09 -23.43 26.75
C PHE A 347 -5.54 -23.21 27.21
N LEU A 348 -6.16 -24.19 27.84
CA LEU A 348 -7.50 -24.05 28.41
C LEU A 348 -7.58 -22.90 29.44
N ASN A 349 -6.63 -22.83 30.35
CA ASN A 349 -6.53 -21.76 31.33
C ASN A 349 -6.37 -20.38 30.66
N ALA A 350 -5.54 -20.31 29.60
CA ALA A 350 -5.32 -19.07 28.87
C ALA A 350 -6.59 -18.64 28.11
N ILE A 351 -7.34 -19.56 27.50
CA ILE A 351 -8.63 -19.31 26.87
C ILE A 351 -9.64 -18.83 27.89
N ASP A 352 -9.75 -19.48 29.04
CA ASP A 352 -10.67 -19.05 30.11
C ASP A 352 -10.36 -17.63 30.58
N ASN A 353 -9.10 -17.32 30.86
CA ASN A 353 -8.68 -15.97 31.20
C ASN A 353 -8.94 -14.97 30.08
N TYR A 354 -8.73 -15.37 28.81
CA TYR A 354 -9.05 -14.53 27.66
C TYR A 354 -10.52 -14.25 27.54
N VAL A 355 -11.38 -15.26 27.67
CA VAL A 355 -12.84 -15.14 27.64
C VAL A 355 -13.36 -14.28 28.77
N ILE A 356 -12.89 -14.50 30.00
CA ILE A 356 -13.27 -13.69 31.16
C ILE A 356 -12.92 -12.22 30.96
N ASN A 357 -11.78 -11.94 30.36
CA ASN A 357 -11.32 -10.57 30.13
C ASN A 357 -11.88 -9.96 28.85
N LEU A 358 -12.16 -10.75 27.81
CA LEU A 358 -12.61 -10.25 26.52
C LEU A 358 -14.08 -9.84 26.51
N GLN A 359 -14.95 -10.56 27.22
CA GLN A 359 -16.36 -10.16 27.30
C GLN A 359 -16.56 -8.79 27.92
N SER A 360 -15.62 -8.38 28.80
CA SER A 360 -15.63 -7.02 29.34
C SER A 360 -15.16 -5.96 28.35
N LEU A 361 -14.45 -6.36 27.28
CA LEU A 361 -13.82 -5.45 26.32
C LEU A 361 -14.52 -5.39 24.97
N MET A 362 -15.13 -6.50 24.52
CA MET A 362 -15.82 -6.52 23.20
C MET A 362 -17.06 -5.65 23.13
N LYS A 363 -17.66 -5.29 24.29
CA LYS A 363 -18.73 -4.30 24.33
C LYS A 363 -18.26 -2.85 24.42
N LEU A 364 -16.93 -2.61 24.49
CA LEU A 364 -16.40 -1.31 24.93
C LEU A 364 -16.20 -0.28 23.82
N GLU A 365 -15.95 -0.63 22.56
CA GLU A 365 -15.57 0.38 21.57
C GLU A 365 -16.33 0.34 20.24
N HIS A 366 -16.88 -0.79 19.82
CA HIS A 366 -17.51 -0.90 18.49
C HIS A 366 -19.04 -0.87 18.47
N ASP A 367 -19.71 -1.15 19.59
CA ASP A 367 -21.17 -1.23 19.66
C ASP A 367 -21.84 0.03 20.21
N TYR A 368 -21.06 0.96 20.77
CA TYR A 368 -21.55 2.21 21.29
C TYR A 368 -21.00 3.39 20.47
N ILE A 369 -21.92 4.23 20.03
CA ILE A 369 -21.62 5.44 19.23
C ILE A 369 -20.75 6.43 20.04
N ASP A 370 -20.82 6.37 21.38
CA ASP A 370 -20.00 7.13 22.31
C ASP A 370 -19.92 6.48 23.71
N ALA A 371 -18.95 6.91 24.49
CA ALA A 371 -18.77 6.45 25.86
C ALA A 371 -19.99 6.73 26.77
N PHE A 372 -20.79 7.75 26.45
CA PHE A 372 -21.93 8.14 27.23
C PHE A 372 -23.07 7.09 27.11
N THR A 373 -23.38 6.64 25.90
CA THR A 373 -24.38 5.59 25.64
C THR A 373 -24.01 4.28 26.34
N TYR A 374 -22.72 3.94 26.33
CA TYR A 374 -22.17 2.78 27.03
C TYR A 374 -22.36 2.89 28.55
N TYR A 375 -22.11 4.04 29.16
CA TYR A 375 -22.31 4.28 30.59
C TYR A 375 -23.78 4.23 31.00
N GLU A 376 -24.67 4.77 30.18
CA GLU A 376 -26.11 4.73 30.43
C GLU A 376 -26.68 3.31 30.38
N ASP A 377 -26.25 2.49 29.43
CA ASP A 377 -26.68 1.09 29.34
C ASP A 377 -26.15 0.25 30.51
N ARG A 378 -24.87 0.43 30.91
CA ARG A 378 -24.32 -0.22 32.11
C ARG A 378 -25.09 0.16 33.37
N LYS A 379 -25.44 1.41 33.51
CA LYS A 379 -26.22 1.91 34.64
C LYS A 379 -27.66 1.31 34.69
N LYS A 380 -28.21 1.01 33.53
CA LYS A 380 -29.57 0.49 33.38
C LYS A 380 -29.65 -1.03 33.55
N TYR A 381 -28.73 -1.78 32.97
CA TYR A 381 -28.80 -3.24 32.85
C TYR A 381 -27.75 -4.01 33.69
N GLY A 382 -26.71 -3.36 34.18
CA GLY A 382 -25.58 -4.03 34.84
C GLY A 382 -24.63 -4.74 33.87
N ILE A 383 -23.65 -5.46 34.45
CA ILE A 383 -22.65 -6.20 33.70
C ILE A 383 -22.92 -7.69 33.87
N GLN A 384 -23.15 -8.42 32.79
CA GLN A 384 -23.46 -9.84 32.88
C GLN A 384 -22.22 -10.62 33.34
N ALA A 385 -22.36 -11.41 34.40
CA ALA A 385 -21.31 -12.33 34.84
C ALA A 385 -21.25 -13.57 33.95
N LEU A 386 -20.05 -14.17 33.87
CA LEU A 386 -19.80 -15.35 33.04
C LEU A 386 -20.54 -16.59 33.53
N PHE A 387 -20.54 -16.77 34.83
CA PHE A 387 -21.14 -17.92 35.47
C PHE A 387 -22.44 -17.52 36.21
N PRO A 388 -23.41 -18.44 36.22
CA PRO A 388 -24.64 -18.21 36.99
C PRO A 388 -24.39 -18.35 38.49
N ASP A 389 -25.35 -17.95 39.27
CA ASP A 389 -25.40 -18.31 40.70
C ASP A 389 -25.73 -19.80 40.93
N VAL A 390 -25.79 -20.19 42.19
CA VAL A 390 -26.09 -21.57 42.60
C VAL A 390 -27.42 -22.12 42.07
N ASP A 391 -28.39 -21.26 41.84
CA ASP A 391 -29.70 -21.63 41.28
C ASP A 391 -29.73 -21.60 39.74
N GLY A 392 -28.62 -21.34 39.10
CA GLY A 392 -28.50 -21.26 37.63
C GLY A 392 -29.03 -19.92 37.08
N LYS A 393 -29.24 -18.92 37.89
CA LYS A 393 -29.74 -17.61 37.49
C LYS A 393 -28.60 -16.76 36.88
N ILE A 394 -28.86 -16.09 35.78
CA ILE A 394 -27.96 -15.12 35.20
C ILE A 394 -27.77 -13.94 36.14
N ILE A 395 -26.51 -13.59 36.41
CA ILE A 395 -26.15 -12.48 37.30
C ILE A 395 -25.78 -11.27 36.42
N PHE A 396 -26.33 -10.10 36.86
CA PHE A 396 -25.89 -8.81 36.34
C PHE A 396 -25.29 -8.01 37.51
N THR A 397 -23.96 -7.82 37.46
CA THR A 397 -23.21 -7.11 38.50
C THR A 397 -23.17 -5.61 38.24
N ARG A 398 -22.87 -4.82 39.28
CA ARG A 398 -22.79 -3.36 39.21
C ARG A 398 -21.38 -2.89 38.78
N SER A 399 -20.37 -3.73 38.95
CA SER A 399 -18.97 -3.41 38.63
C SER A 399 -18.28 -4.57 37.97
N GLU A 400 -17.17 -4.28 37.24
CA GLU A 400 -16.28 -5.31 36.67
C GLU A 400 -15.57 -6.13 37.77
N GLU A 401 -15.30 -5.51 38.92
CA GLU A 401 -14.65 -6.18 40.04
C GLU A 401 -15.59 -7.21 40.65
N GLU A 402 -16.88 -6.88 40.84
CA GLU A 402 -17.90 -7.85 41.27
C GLU A 402 -18.09 -9.00 40.27
N LYS A 403 -18.05 -8.72 38.96
CA LYS A 403 -18.08 -9.76 37.92
C LYS A 403 -16.88 -10.70 38.05
N ARG A 404 -15.69 -10.18 38.30
CA ARG A 404 -14.48 -10.99 38.54
C ARG A 404 -14.63 -11.83 39.81
N LEU A 405 -15.24 -11.28 40.88
CA LEU A 405 -15.52 -12.02 42.11
C LEU A 405 -16.46 -13.19 41.84
N CYS A 406 -17.51 -13.02 41.02
CA CYS A 406 -18.34 -14.15 40.58
C CYS A 406 -17.49 -15.27 39.96
N SER A 407 -16.56 -14.92 39.09
CA SER A 407 -15.66 -15.89 38.45
C SER A 407 -14.71 -16.57 39.42
N ILE A 408 -14.11 -15.81 40.35
CA ILE A 408 -13.23 -16.33 41.39
C ILE A 408 -13.99 -17.29 42.30
N LEU A 409 -15.18 -16.92 42.82
CA LEU A 409 -16.00 -17.78 43.65
C LEU A 409 -16.41 -19.06 42.92
N THR A 410 -16.78 -18.97 41.64
CA THR A 410 -17.08 -20.13 40.81
C THR A 410 -15.88 -21.03 40.66
N ARG A 411 -14.70 -20.50 40.38
CA ARG A 411 -13.43 -21.25 40.28
C ARG A 411 -13.06 -21.95 41.60
N LEU A 412 -13.25 -21.26 42.70
CA LEU A 412 -13.03 -21.84 44.04
C LEU A 412 -14.08 -22.92 44.41
N GLY A 413 -15.12 -23.10 43.60
CA GLY A 413 -16.19 -24.06 43.83
C GLY A 413 -17.14 -23.64 44.99
N VAL A 414 -17.12 -22.37 45.34
CA VAL A 414 -18.00 -21.81 46.40
C VAL A 414 -19.38 -21.55 45.83
N MET A 415 -20.41 -21.99 46.53
CA MET A 415 -21.79 -21.72 46.19
C MET A 415 -22.21 -20.33 46.67
N PHE A 416 -22.73 -19.51 45.78
CA PHE A 416 -23.12 -18.14 46.11
C PHE A 416 -24.39 -17.69 45.37
N ARG A 417 -25.06 -16.67 45.94
CA ARG A 417 -26.09 -15.85 45.27
C ARG A 417 -25.68 -14.39 45.32
N TYR A 418 -25.98 -13.66 44.27
CA TYR A 418 -25.67 -12.25 44.13
C TYR A 418 -26.88 -11.37 44.55
N GLU A 419 -26.67 -10.33 45.35
CA GLU A 419 -27.63 -9.35 45.83
C GLU A 419 -28.94 -9.95 46.37
N CYS A 420 -28.86 -11.00 47.20
CA CYS A 420 -30.03 -11.54 47.91
C CYS A 420 -30.41 -10.67 49.07
N ASP A 421 -31.69 -10.64 49.40
CA ASP A 421 -32.19 -9.96 50.62
C ASP A 421 -31.51 -10.57 51.86
N TYR A 422 -30.96 -9.71 52.70
CA TYR A 422 -30.50 -10.11 54.02
C TYR A 422 -31.71 -10.57 54.86
N PRO A 423 -31.63 -11.72 55.56
CA PRO A 423 -32.80 -12.37 56.12
C PRO A 423 -33.43 -11.62 57.30
N ILE A 424 -32.67 -10.69 57.86
CA ILE A 424 -33.18 -9.85 58.96
C ILE A 424 -33.63 -8.51 58.41
N ASN A 425 -34.77 -8.00 58.92
CA ASN A 425 -35.29 -6.71 58.48
C ASN A 425 -34.34 -5.59 58.93
N THR A 426 -33.77 -4.89 58.00
CA THR A 426 -32.83 -3.77 58.22
C THR A 426 -33.39 -2.41 57.77
N ARG A 427 -34.67 -2.38 57.41
CA ARG A 427 -35.31 -1.16 56.94
C ARG A 427 -35.43 -0.10 58.04
N THR A 428 -34.92 1.08 57.75
CA THR A 428 -35.10 2.29 58.57
C THR A 428 -35.53 3.45 57.66
N PRO A 429 -35.89 4.61 58.18
CA PRO A 429 -36.17 5.78 57.34
C PRO A 429 -35.00 6.14 56.39
N GLU A 430 -33.79 5.88 56.83
CA GLU A 430 -32.54 6.21 56.12
C GLU A 430 -32.04 5.05 55.22
N HIS A 431 -32.38 3.79 55.54
CA HIS A 431 -31.85 2.59 54.88
C HIS A 431 -32.97 1.68 54.37
N ARG A 432 -32.80 1.25 53.11
CA ARG A 432 -33.62 0.18 52.50
C ARG A 432 -33.26 -1.18 53.06
N GLN A 433 -34.04 -2.23 52.72
CA GLN A 433 -33.64 -3.60 53.01
C GLN A 433 -32.24 -3.88 52.47
N TYR A 434 -31.37 -4.34 53.31
CA TYR A 434 -29.99 -4.66 52.97
C TYR A 434 -29.92 -5.88 52.07
N LYS A 435 -29.05 -5.78 51.09
CA LYS A 435 -28.67 -6.86 50.15
C LYS A 435 -27.15 -6.88 50.07
N PRO A 436 -26.52 -7.86 50.72
CA PRO A 436 -25.09 -8.08 50.54
C PRO A 436 -24.76 -8.33 49.08
N ASP A 437 -23.59 -7.92 48.63
CA ASP A 437 -23.15 -8.18 47.26
C ASP A 437 -23.17 -9.69 46.98
N PHE A 438 -22.69 -10.49 47.91
CA PHE A 438 -22.72 -11.95 47.80
C PHE A 438 -23.19 -12.59 49.11
N THR A 439 -24.03 -13.62 49.00
CA THR A 439 -24.33 -14.58 50.07
C THR A 439 -23.77 -15.92 49.73
N LEU A 440 -22.81 -16.41 50.54
CA LEU A 440 -22.11 -17.67 50.34
C LEU A 440 -22.77 -18.78 51.14
N TYR A 441 -22.98 -19.93 50.54
CA TYR A 441 -23.59 -21.11 51.15
C TYR A 441 -22.65 -22.30 51.22
N PHE A 442 -22.58 -22.97 52.36
CA PHE A 442 -21.77 -24.18 52.47
C PHE A 442 -22.33 -25.11 53.56
N LYS A 443 -21.85 -26.36 53.55
CA LYS A 443 -22.13 -27.30 54.68
C LYS A 443 -20.91 -27.33 55.58
N ASP A 444 -21.18 -27.21 56.90
CA ASP A 444 -20.18 -27.36 57.92
C ASP A 444 -19.72 -28.83 58.11
N ALA A 445 -18.79 -29.10 59.02
CA ALA A 445 -18.28 -30.42 59.32
C ALA A 445 -19.35 -31.42 59.82
N GLN A 446 -20.47 -30.91 60.29
CA GLN A 446 -21.66 -31.67 60.76
C GLN A 446 -22.69 -31.89 59.63
N GLY A 447 -22.44 -31.37 58.44
CA GLY A 447 -23.35 -31.44 57.27
C GLY A 447 -24.49 -30.42 57.32
N GLN A 448 -24.47 -29.47 58.24
CA GLN A 448 -25.49 -28.42 58.38
C GLN A 448 -25.21 -27.27 57.42
N TRP A 449 -26.27 -26.74 56.80
CA TRP A 449 -26.16 -25.57 55.93
C TRP A 449 -25.84 -24.32 56.74
N GLN A 450 -24.69 -23.69 56.37
CA GLN A 450 -24.25 -22.40 56.89
C GLN A 450 -24.27 -21.35 55.76
N ARG A 451 -24.30 -20.08 56.16
CA ARG A 451 -24.15 -18.96 55.25
C ARG A 451 -23.25 -17.89 55.89
N ILE A 452 -22.46 -17.26 55.04
CA ILE A 452 -21.68 -16.06 55.33
C ILE A 452 -21.96 -15.04 54.23
N TYR A 453 -21.66 -13.79 54.51
CA TYR A 453 -21.93 -12.69 53.61
C TYR A 453 -20.60 -12.08 53.19
N MET A 454 -20.59 -11.51 51.96
CA MET A 454 -19.41 -10.88 51.39
C MET A 454 -19.82 -9.57 50.75
N GLU A 455 -19.02 -8.55 51.02
CA GLU A 455 -19.09 -7.23 50.38
C GLU A 455 -17.82 -6.92 49.63
N HIS A 456 -17.98 -6.22 48.51
CA HIS A 456 -16.89 -5.65 47.74
C HIS A 456 -16.94 -4.12 47.85
N PHE A 457 -15.89 -3.52 48.41
CA PHE A 457 -15.83 -2.09 48.61
C PHE A 457 -14.90 -1.40 47.60
N ALA A 458 -15.45 -0.38 46.88
CA ALA A 458 -14.72 0.43 45.94
C ALA A 458 -13.81 1.45 46.64
N ILE A 459 -12.85 0.94 47.43
CA ILE A 459 -11.87 1.76 48.16
C ILE A 459 -10.44 1.36 47.83
N ASP A 460 -9.57 2.39 47.86
CA ASP A 460 -8.12 2.20 47.68
C ASP A 460 -7.47 1.76 49.02
N LYS A 461 -6.15 1.58 48.99
CA LYS A 461 -5.34 1.21 50.20
C LYS A 461 -5.36 2.24 51.32
N ASN A 462 -5.80 3.46 51.03
CA ASN A 462 -6.01 4.51 52.04
C ASN A 462 -7.44 4.58 52.53
N GLY A 463 -8.32 3.65 52.13
CA GLY A 463 -9.74 3.61 52.48
C GLY A 463 -10.59 4.69 51.82
N GLN A 464 -10.14 5.22 50.67
CA GLN A 464 -10.82 6.29 49.93
C GLN A 464 -11.40 5.78 48.63
N THR A 465 -12.59 6.34 48.25
CA THR A 465 -13.23 6.04 46.99
C THR A 465 -12.50 6.74 45.81
N PRO A 466 -12.61 6.22 44.57
CA PRO A 466 -12.11 6.91 43.39
C PRO A 466 -12.77 8.30 43.23
N ARG A 467 -11.99 9.29 42.74
CA ARG A 467 -12.48 10.70 42.58
C ARG A 467 -13.69 10.81 41.66
N TRP A 468 -13.81 9.99 40.64
CA TRP A 468 -14.96 9.97 39.74
C TRP A 468 -16.29 9.60 40.43
N PHE A 469 -16.25 8.99 41.61
CA PHE A 469 -17.43 8.67 42.40
C PHE A 469 -18.23 9.92 42.78
N GLY A 470 -17.57 11.06 42.83
CA GLY A 470 -18.19 12.35 43.16
C GLY A 470 -18.48 13.27 41.99
N GLU A 471 -18.17 12.84 40.76
CA GLU A 471 -18.44 13.63 39.55
C GLU A 471 -19.95 13.77 39.32
N GLY A 472 -20.39 15.00 39.22
CA GLY A 472 -21.83 15.32 39.04
C GLY A 472 -22.68 15.28 40.31
N THR A 473 -22.11 15.05 41.48
CA THR A 473 -22.81 15.09 42.75
C THR A 473 -22.73 16.46 43.44
N ARG A 474 -23.87 16.91 44.02
CA ARG A 474 -23.89 18.13 44.81
C ARG A 474 -23.01 17.94 46.06
N GLY A 475 -21.96 18.70 46.26
CA GLY A 475 -21.00 18.57 47.34
C GLY A 475 -19.67 17.93 46.98
N GLY A 476 -19.52 17.43 45.77
CA GLY A 476 -18.27 16.88 45.20
C GLY A 476 -17.81 15.58 45.83
N TRP A 477 -16.58 15.13 45.42
CA TRP A 477 -16.01 13.85 45.83
C TRP A 477 -15.88 13.65 47.34
N LYS A 478 -15.49 14.69 48.12
CA LYS A 478 -15.32 14.57 49.56
C LYS A 478 -16.62 14.13 50.26
N THR A 479 -17.78 14.70 49.86
CA THR A 479 -19.10 14.33 50.43
C THR A 479 -19.52 12.94 49.98
N ALA A 480 -19.26 12.54 48.72
CA ALA A 480 -19.56 11.21 48.22
C ALA A 480 -18.69 10.15 48.94
N ASN A 481 -17.41 10.41 49.12
CA ASN A 481 -16.51 9.54 49.88
C ASN A 481 -16.99 9.33 51.32
N GLN A 482 -17.34 10.41 52.04
CA GLN A 482 -17.81 10.31 53.40
C GLN A 482 -19.09 9.44 53.52
N LYS A 483 -20.08 9.67 52.64
CA LYS A 483 -21.31 8.87 52.63
C LYS A 483 -21.06 7.40 52.32
N TYR A 484 -20.09 7.12 51.42
CA TYR A 484 -19.74 5.74 51.11
C TYR A 484 -19.10 5.03 52.29
N ILE A 485 -18.16 5.67 53.00
CA ILE A 485 -17.51 5.13 54.20
C ILE A 485 -18.54 4.92 55.32
N GLU A 486 -19.46 5.88 55.56
CA GLU A 486 -20.54 5.71 56.50
C GLU A 486 -21.43 4.49 56.16
N GLY A 487 -21.66 4.25 54.86
CA GLY A 487 -22.37 3.07 54.37
C GLY A 487 -21.61 1.75 54.66
N ILE A 488 -20.27 1.75 54.50
CA ILE A 488 -19.43 0.60 54.89
C ILE A 488 -19.55 0.30 56.37
N ASP A 489 -19.40 1.31 57.20
CA ASP A 489 -19.52 1.16 58.68
C ASP A 489 -20.90 0.68 59.08
N TRP A 490 -21.96 1.15 58.46
CA TRP A 490 -23.30 0.68 58.69
C TRP A 490 -23.47 -0.82 58.36
N LYS A 491 -22.94 -1.28 57.23
CA LYS A 491 -22.94 -2.69 56.82
C LYS A 491 -22.20 -3.55 57.80
N ARG A 492 -21.01 -3.16 58.23
CA ARG A 492 -20.18 -3.85 59.24
C ARG A 492 -20.91 -3.95 60.57
N ASN A 493 -21.51 -2.85 61.01
CA ASN A 493 -22.26 -2.81 62.27
C ASN A 493 -23.53 -3.69 62.24
N THR A 494 -24.22 -3.71 61.08
CA THR A 494 -25.39 -4.57 60.86
C THR A 494 -25.02 -6.04 61.07
N HIS A 495 -23.92 -6.52 60.47
CA HIS A 495 -23.48 -7.90 60.65
C HIS A 495 -23.04 -8.19 62.09
N ARG A 496 -22.34 -7.23 62.77
CA ARG A 496 -21.87 -7.36 64.12
C ARG A 496 -23.09 -7.45 65.12
N GLN A 497 -24.07 -6.61 64.95
CA GLN A 497 -25.29 -6.60 65.80
C GLN A 497 -26.11 -7.87 65.63
N ASN A 498 -26.13 -8.42 64.46
CA ASN A 498 -26.93 -9.63 64.14
C ASN A 498 -26.14 -10.94 64.30
N GLY A 499 -24.90 -10.88 64.74
CA GLY A 499 -24.08 -12.07 64.96
C GLY A 499 -23.78 -12.86 63.68
N THR A 500 -23.75 -12.20 62.50
CA THR A 500 -23.49 -12.82 61.21
C THR A 500 -22.10 -12.49 60.72
N VAL A 501 -21.51 -13.40 59.95
CA VAL A 501 -20.16 -13.26 59.40
C VAL A 501 -20.19 -12.45 58.11
N LEU A 502 -19.37 -11.38 58.08
CA LEU A 502 -19.07 -10.60 56.86
C LEU A 502 -17.60 -10.77 56.51
N ILE A 503 -17.33 -11.14 55.27
CA ILE A 503 -16.01 -11.09 54.64
C ILE A 503 -15.97 -9.94 53.62
N GLU A 504 -14.79 -9.38 53.41
CA GLU A 504 -14.66 -8.14 52.61
C GLU A 504 -13.51 -8.26 51.64
N THR A 505 -13.76 -7.71 50.44
CA THR A 505 -12.71 -7.42 49.44
C THR A 505 -12.79 -5.96 49.03
N THR A 506 -11.70 -5.43 48.49
CA THR A 506 -11.61 -4.02 48.11
C THR A 506 -11.03 -3.86 46.71
N SER A 507 -11.25 -2.70 46.08
CA SER A 507 -10.55 -2.37 44.80
C SER A 507 -9.04 -2.37 44.96
N ALA A 508 -8.51 -2.05 46.14
CA ALA A 508 -7.07 -2.16 46.41
C ALA A 508 -6.54 -3.58 46.20
N ASP A 509 -7.31 -4.60 46.60
CA ASP A 509 -6.93 -6.01 46.47
C ASP A 509 -6.88 -6.48 45.01
N PHE A 510 -7.66 -5.85 44.15
CA PHE A 510 -7.59 -6.05 42.70
C PHE A 510 -6.39 -5.37 42.06
N HIS A 511 -6.03 -4.16 42.55
CA HIS A 511 -4.91 -3.40 42.01
C HIS A 511 -3.56 -4.03 42.35
N ASP A 512 -3.39 -4.65 43.52
CA ASP A 512 -2.17 -5.32 43.90
C ASP A 512 -2.15 -6.82 43.58
N GLY A 513 -3.25 -7.36 43.04
CA GLY A 513 -3.40 -8.76 42.61
C GLY A 513 -3.63 -9.74 43.77
N SER A 514 -3.87 -9.26 45.01
CA SER A 514 -3.98 -10.13 46.21
C SER A 514 -5.42 -10.63 46.45
N VAL A 515 -6.42 -10.18 45.65
CA VAL A 515 -7.83 -10.42 45.91
C VAL A 515 -8.20 -11.90 46.08
N GLU A 516 -7.69 -12.80 45.24
CA GLU A 516 -8.01 -14.24 45.35
C GLU A 516 -7.39 -14.85 46.59
N GLN A 517 -6.11 -14.55 46.91
CA GLN A 517 -5.45 -15.08 48.10
C GLN A 517 -6.15 -14.57 49.36
N LYS A 518 -6.44 -13.29 49.41
CA LYS A 518 -7.16 -12.70 50.55
C LYS A 518 -8.55 -13.33 50.77
N LEU A 519 -9.26 -13.59 49.65
CA LEU A 519 -10.54 -14.26 49.71
C LEU A 519 -10.43 -15.71 50.22
N VAL A 520 -9.47 -16.45 49.69
CA VAL A 520 -9.15 -17.83 50.14
C VAL A 520 -8.86 -17.86 51.62
N ASP A 521 -8.02 -16.94 52.12
CA ASP A 521 -7.66 -16.87 53.55
C ASP A 521 -8.89 -16.58 54.42
N GLN A 522 -9.77 -15.70 54.00
CA GLN A 522 -11.01 -15.42 54.74
C GLN A 522 -12.00 -16.60 54.70
N LEU A 523 -12.16 -17.26 53.54
CA LEU A 523 -13.03 -18.43 53.38
C LEU A 523 -12.53 -19.58 54.28
N ASN A 524 -11.25 -19.86 54.33
CA ASN A 524 -10.62 -20.85 55.20
C ASN A 524 -10.82 -20.53 56.70
N ARG A 525 -10.68 -19.26 57.06
CA ARG A 525 -10.85 -18.82 58.48
C ARG A 525 -12.27 -19.13 59.00
N TYR A 526 -13.27 -19.02 58.08
CA TYR A 526 -14.65 -19.30 58.47
C TYR A 526 -15.15 -20.70 58.09
N GLY A 527 -14.24 -21.60 57.71
CA GLY A 527 -14.52 -23.02 57.45
C GLY A 527 -15.34 -23.25 56.17
N VAL A 528 -15.35 -22.34 55.23
CA VAL A 528 -15.96 -22.53 53.92
C VAL A 528 -15.15 -23.49 53.09
N PRO A 529 -15.67 -24.66 52.70
CA PRO A 529 -14.91 -25.64 51.94
C PRO A 529 -14.62 -25.10 50.52
N ILE A 530 -13.34 -25.09 50.18
CA ILE A 530 -12.85 -24.72 48.86
C ILE A 530 -12.60 -26.00 48.07
N LYS A 531 -13.39 -26.24 47.01
CA LYS A 531 -13.20 -27.30 46.04
C LYS A 531 -12.98 -26.68 44.69
N ARG A 532 -11.74 -26.35 44.34
CA ARG A 532 -11.41 -25.74 43.06
C ARG A 532 -11.96 -26.59 41.93
N ARG A 533 -12.71 -25.99 41.04
CA ARG A 533 -13.16 -26.58 39.77
C ARG A 533 -11.99 -26.70 38.83
N THR A 534 -11.94 -27.82 38.12
CA THR A 534 -11.00 -27.98 37.01
C THR A 534 -11.40 -27.08 35.84
N ASP A 535 -10.42 -26.73 35.03
CA ASP A 535 -10.67 -25.85 33.86
C ASP A 535 -11.64 -26.52 32.87
N LYS A 536 -11.60 -27.86 32.78
CA LYS A 536 -12.58 -28.63 32.01
C LYS A 536 -14.00 -28.47 32.54
N GLU A 537 -14.21 -28.50 33.85
CA GLU A 537 -15.53 -28.26 34.45
C GLU A 537 -16.01 -26.83 34.22
N LEU A 538 -15.11 -25.84 34.31
CA LEU A 538 -15.42 -24.44 34.01
C LEU A 538 -15.77 -24.25 32.54
N TYR A 539 -14.98 -24.84 31.67
CA TYR A 539 -15.23 -24.79 30.22
C TYR A 539 -16.56 -25.46 29.84
N ASP A 540 -16.85 -26.64 30.40
CA ASP A 540 -18.14 -27.30 30.20
C ASP A 540 -19.32 -26.44 30.69
N MET A 541 -19.16 -25.73 31.79
CA MET A 541 -20.16 -24.78 32.28
C MET A 541 -20.38 -23.63 31.32
N LEU A 542 -19.31 -23.10 30.71
CA LEU A 542 -19.37 -22.01 29.72
C LEU A 542 -20.00 -22.50 28.41
N ILE A 543 -19.57 -23.64 27.88
CA ILE A 543 -20.03 -24.17 26.60
C ILE A 543 -21.46 -24.72 26.65
N LYS A 544 -21.83 -25.44 27.70
CA LYS A 544 -23.21 -25.96 27.83
C LYS A 544 -24.22 -24.81 27.74
N ARG A 545 -23.79 -23.61 28.09
CA ARG A 545 -24.62 -22.41 28.05
C ARG A 545 -24.44 -21.56 26.79
N ASN A 546 -23.31 -21.65 26.11
CA ASN A 546 -22.97 -20.70 25.06
C ASN A 546 -22.08 -21.29 23.96
N ARG A 547 -22.62 -22.28 23.19
CA ARG A 547 -21.98 -22.76 21.96
C ARG A 547 -21.61 -21.64 20.99
N GLN A 548 -22.31 -20.50 21.10
CA GLN A 548 -22.02 -19.29 20.35
C GLN A 548 -20.66 -18.69 20.73
N MET A 549 -20.24 -18.81 21.98
CA MET A 549 -19.01 -18.23 22.47
C MET A 549 -17.75 -19.00 22.04
N GLU A 550 -17.80 -20.35 22.06
CA GLU A 550 -16.73 -21.19 21.47
C GLU A 550 -16.48 -20.78 20.03
N LYS A 551 -17.56 -20.67 19.25
CA LYS A 551 -17.51 -20.26 17.87
C LYS A 551 -16.96 -18.84 17.69
N THR A 552 -17.31 -17.92 18.57
CA THR A 552 -16.82 -16.53 18.53
C THR A 552 -15.33 -16.44 18.80
N VAL A 553 -14.83 -17.12 19.87
CA VAL A 553 -13.39 -17.13 20.21
C VAL A 553 -12.59 -17.81 19.10
N PHE A 554 -13.05 -18.98 18.64
CA PHE A 554 -12.42 -19.67 17.53
C PHE A 554 -12.35 -18.82 16.26
N ASN A 555 -13.46 -18.19 15.87
CA ASN A 555 -13.48 -17.33 14.68
C ASN A 555 -12.53 -16.12 14.82
N LEU A 556 -12.43 -15.53 16.00
CA LEU A 556 -11.47 -14.45 16.26
C LEU A 556 -10.02 -14.92 16.11
N LEU A 557 -9.68 -16.07 16.68
CA LEU A 557 -8.33 -16.64 16.56
C LEU A 557 -8.01 -16.99 15.12
N LEU A 558 -8.92 -17.65 14.42
CA LEU A 558 -8.73 -18.01 13.02
C LEU A 558 -8.59 -16.77 12.14
N SER A 559 -9.43 -15.75 12.35
CA SER A 559 -9.32 -14.47 11.63
C SER A 559 -7.99 -13.78 11.92
N PHE A 560 -7.53 -13.78 13.18
CA PHE A 560 -6.24 -13.19 13.54
C PHE A 560 -5.08 -13.90 12.85
N ILE A 561 -5.06 -15.24 12.85
CA ILE A 561 -4.02 -16.02 12.17
C ILE A 561 -4.04 -15.77 10.67
N THR A 562 -5.23 -15.76 10.06
CA THR A 562 -5.38 -15.47 8.63
C THR A 562 -4.84 -14.08 8.29
N LEU A 563 -5.19 -13.06 9.08
CA LEU A 563 -4.67 -11.70 8.91
C LEU A 563 -3.16 -11.60 9.12
N MET A 564 -2.64 -12.29 10.13
CA MET A 564 -1.20 -12.35 10.42
C MET A 564 -0.43 -12.93 9.24
N LYS A 565 -0.87 -14.09 8.72
CA LYS A 565 -0.27 -14.74 7.55
C LYS A 565 -0.39 -13.86 6.30
N ALA A 566 -1.58 -13.32 6.02
CA ALA A 566 -1.83 -12.45 4.87
C ALA A 566 -0.97 -11.17 4.86
N ASN A 567 -0.59 -10.69 6.04
CA ASN A 567 0.33 -9.56 6.19
C ASN A 567 1.80 -9.98 6.33
N GLU A 568 2.11 -11.28 6.17
CA GLU A 568 3.45 -11.85 6.36
C GLU A 568 4.08 -11.47 7.71
N LYS A 569 3.25 -11.30 8.73
CA LYS A 569 3.70 -11.06 10.09
C LYS A 569 3.94 -12.40 10.80
N THR A 570 5.02 -12.45 11.58
CA THR A 570 5.29 -13.58 12.48
C THR A 570 4.86 -13.25 13.89
N ILE A 571 4.61 -14.27 14.71
CA ILE A 571 4.30 -14.07 16.13
C ILE A 571 5.47 -13.39 16.84
N ASP A 572 6.69 -13.78 16.53
CA ASP A 572 7.90 -13.17 17.12
C ASP A 572 8.03 -11.69 16.73
N GLY A 573 7.83 -11.34 15.47
CA GLY A 573 7.81 -9.94 15.02
C GLY A 573 6.69 -9.11 15.66
N LEU A 574 5.52 -9.71 15.89
CA LEU A 574 4.45 -9.05 16.65
C LEU A 574 4.82 -8.87 18.12
N LEU A 575 5.48 -9.85 18.73
CA LEU A 575 5.95 -9.75 20.10
C LEU A 575 7.05 -8.68 20.27
N GLU A 576 7.94 -8.57 19.29
CA GLU A 576 8.97 -7.50 19.24
C GLU A 576 8.32 -6.12 19.13
N SER A 577 7.28 -5.97 18.31
CA SER A 577 6.54 -4.71 18.17
C SER A 577 5.81 -4.26 19.45
N LEU A 578 5.60 -5.19 20.40
CA LEU A 578 5.02 -4.92 21.72
C LEU A 578 6.07 -4.68 22.81
N VAL A 579 7.36 -4.67 22.47
CA VAL A 579 8.42 -4.27 23.42
C VAL A 579 8.42 -2.75 23.51
N PRO A 580 8.27 -2.18 24.72
CA PRO A 580 8.26 -0.73 24.87
C PRO A 580 9.65 -0.16 24.56
N GLU A 581 9.70 1.05 24.03
CA GLU A 581 10.94 1.81 23.88
C GLU A 581 11.66 1.97 25.23
N ALA A 582 12.97 2.08 25.20
CA ALA A 582 13.81 2.16 26.41
C ALA A 582 13.30 3.29 27.33
N GLY A 583 12.88 2.93 28.54
CA GLY A 583 12.34 3.86 29.54
C GLY A 583 10.81 3.93 29.62
N HIS A 584 10.08 3.29 28.73
CA HIS A 584 8.61 3.19 28.83
C HIS A 584 8.18 1.88 29.50
N MET A 585 7.30 1.99 30.50
CA MET A 585 6.70 0.78 31.10
C MET A 585 5.51 0.32 30.26
N MET A 586 5.41 -0.98 29.99
CA MET A 586 4.29 -1.58 29.30
C MET A 586 2.96 -1.21 29.96
N THR A 587 2.04 -0.72 29.19
CA THR A 587 0.65 -0.50 29.59
C THR A 587 -0.06 -1.83 29.90
N PHE A 588 -1.17 -1.76 30.60
CA PHE A 588 -2.01 -2.95 30.85
C PHE A 588 -2.42 -3.65 29.54
N ASN A 589 -2.78 -2.88 28.52
CA ASN A 589 -3.19 -3.41 27.20
C ASN A 589 -2.04 -4.12 26.48
N GLU A 590 -0.82 -3.58 26.53
CA GLU A 590 0.35 -4.20 25.92
C GLU A 590 0.71 -5.52 26.62
N LYS A 591 0.72 -5.53 27.95
CA LYS A 591 0.92 -6.76 28.73
C LYS A 591 -0.12 -7.82 28.40
N ARG A 592 -1.38 -7.43 28.30
CA ARG A 592 -2.48 -8.33 27.93
C ARG A 592 -2.31 -8.86 26.51
N ASN A 593 -2.04 -8.00 25.55
CA ASN A 593 -1.85 -8.41 24.16
C ASN A 593 -0.66 -9.37 24.02
N ARG A 594 0.43 -9.10 24.71
CA ARG A 594 1.57 -10.01 24.79
C ARG A 594 1.20 -11.36 25.40
N TYR A 595 0.44 -11.38 26.50
CA TYR A 595 -0.07 -12.60 27.11
C TYR A 595 -0.91 -13.42 26.12
N ILE A 596 -1.87 -12.77 25.42
CA ILE A 596 -2.74 -13.41 24.43
C ILE A 596 -1.91 -14.01 23.29
N LEU A 597 -0.95 -13.27 22.76
CA LEU A 597 -0.08 -13.76 21.69
C LEU A 597 0.71 -15.02 22.11
N ILE A 598 1.29 -15.03 23.32
CA ILE A 598 2.13 -16.13 23.79
C ILE A 598 1.28 -17.34 24.25
N GLN A 599 0.18 -17.10 24.96
CA GLN A 599 -0.52 -18.17 25.66
C GLN A 599 -1.74 -18.71 24.89
N VAL A 600 -2.24 -17.95 23.91
CA VAL A 600 -3.43 -18.32 23.15
C VAL A 600 -3.14 -18.46 21.66
N VAL A 601 -2.61 -17.40 21.03
CA VAL A 601 -2.43 -17.39 19.58
C VAL A 601 -1.32 -18.35 19.17
N LYS A 602 -0.14 -18.28 19.81
CA LYS A 602 1.02 -19.10 19.44
C LYS A 602 0.75 -20.61 19.57
N PRO A 603 0.24 -21.15 20.69
CA PRO A 603 -0.05 -22.57 20.79
C PRO A 603 -1.05 -23.07 19.76
N PHE A 604 -2.08 -22.27 19.47
CA PHE A 604 -3.05 -22.62 18.44
C PHE A 604 -2.45 -22.57 17.04
N PHE A 605 -1.67 -21.55 16.72
CA PHE A 605 -0.97 -21.42 15.45
C PHE A 605 0.01 -22.58 15.21
N ASP A 606 0.86 -22.88 16.20
CA ASP A 606 1.87 -23.93 16.10
C ASP A 606 1.19 -25.31 15.89
N ALA A 607 0.14 -25.61 16.66
CA ALA A 607 -0.61 -26.84 16.51
C ALA A 607 -1.36 -26.94 15.17
N TYR A 608 -1.89 -25.82 14.67
CA TYR A 608 -2.57 -25.76 13.37
C TYR A 608 -1.57 -25.98 12.23
N GLN A 609 -0.41 -25.33 12.25
CA GLN A 609 0.64 -25.56 11.26
C GLN A 609 1.15 -27.00 11.29
N ALA A 610 1.39 -27.55 12.47
CA ALA A 610 1.83 -28.94 12.62
C ALA A 610 0.80 -29.95 12.07
N GLU A 611 -0.50 -29.68 12.20
CA GLU A 611 -1.53 -30.56 11.62
C GLU A 611 -1.57 -30.43 10.10
N LEU A 612 -1.41 -29.22 9.53
CA LEU A 612 -1.30 -29.01 8.09
C LEU A 612 -0.08 -29.74 7.51
N GLU A 613 1.09 -29.59 8.13
CA GLU A 613 2.33 -30.26 7.72
C GLU A 613 2.18 -31.80 7.75
N LYS A 614 1.60 -32.32 8.82
CA LYS A 614 1.37 -33.76 9.01
C LYS A 614 0.45 -34.36 7.96
N SER A 615 -0.58 -33.62 7.53
CA SER A 615 -1.53 -34.04 6.50
C SER A 615 -1.09 -33.69 5.09
N TYR A 616 0.06 -33.01 4.92
CA TYR A 616 0.52 -32.46 3.64
C TYR A 616 -0.53 -31.54 3.01
N GLU A 617 -1.19 -30.75 3.85
CA GLU A 617 -2.21 -29.78 3.44
C GLU A 617 -1.73 -28.36 3.64
N ILE A 618 -2.33 -27.43 2.91
CA ILE A 618 -2.12 -25.98 3.06
C ILE A 618 -3.46 -25.27 3.20
N ASP A 619 -3.48 -24.12 3.81
CA ASP A 619 -4.66 -23.27 3.76
C ASP A 619 -4.64 -22.31 2.56
N PHE A 620 -5.72 -21.55 2.37
CA PHE A 620 -5.85 -20.63 1.24
C PHE A 620 -4.80 -19.51 1.25
N THR A 621 -4.39 -19.05 2.42
CA THR A 621 -3.37 -18.01 2.57
C THR A 621 -1.99 -18.58 2.23
N ASP A 622 -1.68 -19.79 2.67
CA ASP A 622 -0.44 -20.50 2.31
C ASP A 622 -0.31 -20.69 0.80
N ALA A 623 -1.42 -21.02 0.13
CA ALA A 623 -1.42 -21.15 -1.33
C ALA A 623 -1.00 -19.83 -2.03
N ILE A 624 -1.51 -18.68 -1.59
CA ILE A 624 -1.09 -17.37 -2.12
C ILE A 624 0.40 -17.11 -1.85
N ILE A 625 0.86 -17.38 -0.63
CA ILE A 625 2.27 -17.17 -0.23
C ILE A 625 3.21 -18.04 -1.06
N GLN A 626 2.91 -19.34 -1.21
CA GLN A 626 3.71 -20.27 -1.99
C GLN A 626 3.74 -19.89 -3.48
N ALA A 627 2.59 -19.55 -4.06
CA ALA A 627 2.53 -19.10 -5.45
C ALA A 627 3.32 -17.79 -5.66
N THR A 628 3.29 -16.89 -4.67
CA THR A 628 4.09 -15.66 -4.70
C THR A 628 5.58 -15.96 -4.74
N ALA A 629 6.05 -16.91 -3.94
CA ALA A 629 7.46 -17.33 -3.94
C ALA A 629 7.86 -17.92 -5.31
N ILE A 630 7.04 -18.81 -5.86
CA ILE A 630 7.25 -19.42 -7.19
C ILE A 630 7.38 -18.33 -8.28
N CYS A 631 6.49 -17.33 -8.25
CA CYS A 631 6.54 -16.24 -9.23
C CYS A 631 7.79 -15.37 -9.06
N ARG A 632 8.23 -15.06 -7.83
CA ARG A 632 9.46 -14.30 -7.55
C ARG A 632 10.73 -15.02 -7.99
N GLU A 633 10.73 -16.34 -7.95
CA GLU A 633 11.82 -17.18 -8.47
C GLU A 633 11.84 -17.26 -10.00
N GLY A 634 10.90 -16.62 -10.69
CA GLY A 634 10.78 -16.61 -12.14
C GLY A 634 10.32 -17.95 -12.75
N LEU A 635 9.73 -18.82 -11.95
CA LEU A 635 9.28 -20.15 -12.38
C LEU A 635 7.89 -20.13 -13.03
N TRP A 636 7.25 -18.96 -13.11
CA TRP A 636 5.96 -18.77 -13.75
C TRP A 636 6.03 -17.79 -14.92
N LYS A 637 5.13 -17.94 -15.89
CA LYS A 637 5.02 -17.06 -17.05
C LYS A 637 4.61 -15.65 -16.67
N HIS A 638 5.09 -14.67 -17.41
CA HIS A 638 4.66 -13.28 -17.29
C HIS A 638 3.47 -12.97 -18.20
N TYR A 639 2.72 -11.96 -17.81
CA TYR A 639 1.57 -11.44 -18.54
C TYR A 639 1.89 -10.03 -19.07
N ASP A 640 1.37 -9.68 -20.24
CA ASP A 640 1.48 -8.33 -20.78
C ASP A 640 0.46 -7.39 -20.09
N TYR A 641 -0.71 -7.94 -19.75
CA TYR A 641 -1.75 -7.22 -19.05
C TYR A 641 -2.34 -8.04 -17.89
N ILE A 642 -2.51 -7.38 -16.74
CA ILE A 642 -3.27 -7.91 -15.62
C ILE A 642 -4.45 -6.98 -15.33
N LEU A 643 -5.67 -7.50 -15.41
CA LEU A 643 -6.91 -6.80 -15.13
C LEU A 643 -7.45 -7.29 -13.78
N VAL A 644 -7.77 -6.38 -12.85
CA VAL A 644 -8.27 -6.74 -11.51
C VAL A 644 -9.62 -6.11 -11.26
N ASP A 645 -10.66 -6.93 -11.01
CA ASP A 645 -11.99 -6.47 -10.60
C ASP A 645 -12.11 -6.36 -9.09
N GLU A 646 -12.99 -5.46 -8.62
CA GLU A 646 -13.27 -5.17 -7.20
C GLU A 646 -11.98 -4.89 -6.38
N PHE A 647 -11.06 -4.12 -6.93
CA PHE A 647 -9.72 -3.89 -6.37
C PHE A 647 -9.73 -3.33 -4.94
N GLN A 648 -10.82 -2.67 -4.48
CA GLN A 648 -10.96 -2.18 -3.10
C GLN A 648 -10.92 -3.30 -2.04
N ASP A 649 -11.06 -4.56 -2.45
CA ASP A 649 -11.05 -5.70 -1.53
C ASP A 649 -9.69 -6.42 -1.47
N ILE A 650 -8.63 -5.78 -2.02
CA ILE A 650 -7.29 -6.37 -2.04
C ILE A 650 -6.69 -6.42 -0.64
N SER A 651 -6.01 -7.51 -0.33
CA SER A 651 -5.21 -7.73 0.88
C SER A 651 -3.71 -7.69 0.57
N VAL A 652 -2.88 -7.57 1.59
CA VAL A 652 -1.42 -7.42 1.43
C VAL A 652 -0.81 -8.65 0.75
N ASP A 653 -1.23 -9.87 1.08
CA ASP A 653 -0.78 -11.11 0.41
C ASP A 653 -1.11 -11.11 -1.08
N ARG A 654 -2.32 -10.69 -1.46
CA ARG A 654 -2.73 -10.59 -2.86
C ARG A 654 -2.02 -9.48 -3.61
N TYR A 655 -1.76 -8.35 -2.94
CA TYR A 655 -0.89 -7.30 -3.48
C TYR A 655 0.51 -7.84 -3.80
N LYS A 656 1.13 -8.56 -2.87
CA LYS A 656 2.46 -9.14 -3.08
C LYS A 656 2.46 -10.20 -4.18
N PHE A 657 1.40 -10.99 -4.26
CA PHE A 657 1.20 -11.95 -5.34
C PHE A 657 1.04 -11.25 -6.68
N LEU A 658 0.25 -10.19 -6.73
CA LEU A 658 0.07 -9.37 -7.94
C LEU A 658 1.41 -8.76 -8.40
N GLN A 659 2.20 -8.24 -7.48
CA GLN A 659 3.54 -7.73 -7.80
C GLN A 659 4.47 -8.83 -8.32
N ALA A 660 4.43 -10.04 -7.75
CA ALA A 660 5.25 -11.17 -8.20
C ALA A 660 4.85 -11.71 -9.59
N LEU A 661 3.61 -11.48 -10.03
CA LEU A 661 3.12 -11.83 -11.36
C LEU A 661 3.54 -10.83 -12.45
N ARG A 662 4.05 -9.66 -12.07
CA ARG A 662 4.44 -8.60 -12.99
C ARG A 662 5.88 -8.79 -13.46
N SER A 663 6.15 -8.36 -14.71
CA SER A 663 7.47 -8.25 -15.28
C SER A 663 7.86 -6.78 -15.39
N GLU A 664 9.16 -6.50 -15.24
CA GLU A 664 9.71 -5.16 -15.47
C GLU A 664 10.13 -4.95 -16.93
N LYS A 665 10.54 -6.00 -17.62
CA LYS A 665 10.98 -5.92 -19.04
C LYS A 665 10.49 -7.14 -19.85
N PRO A 666 9.50 -6.99 -20.75
CA PRO A 666 8.60 -5.83 -20.92
C PRO A 666 7.72 -5.61 -19.70
N LYS A 667 7.41 -4.37 -19.41
CA LYS A 667 6.61 -4.01 -18.21
C LYS A 667 5.19 -4.51 -18.33
N THR A 668 4.75 -5.29 -17.34
CA THR A 668 3.35 -5.75 -17.26
C THR A 668 2.44 -4.56 -16.95
N LYS A 669 1.45 -4.31 -17.79
CA LYS A 669 0.48 -3.26 -17.59
C LYS A 669 -0.66 -3.71 -16.67
N LEU A 670 -0.99 -2.89 -15.69
CA LEU A 670 -2.00 -3.17 -14.66
C LEU A 670 -3.23 -2.29 -14.85
N TYR A 671 -4.41 -2.90 -14.90
CA TYR A 671 -5.67 -2.19 -14.99
C TYR A 671 -6.61 -2.65 -13.87
N CYS A 672 -6.78 -1.81 -12.85
CA CYS A 672 -7.58 -2.10 -11.67
C CYS A 672 -8.88 -1.32 -11.67
N VAL A 673 -9.99 -1.98 -11.38
CA VAL A 673 -11.30 -1.34 -11.25
C VAL A 673 -11.84 -1.59 -9.84
N GLY A 674 -12.29 -0.54 -9.17
CA GLY A 674 -12.80 -0.67 -7.81
C GLY A 674 -13.70 0.49 -7.37
N ASP A 675 -14.32 0.31 -6.22
CA ASP A 675 -15.20 1.30 -5.58
C ASP A 675 -14.91 1.35 -4.08
N ASP A 676 -14.17 2.35 -3.63
CA ASP A 676 -13.82 2.53 -2.23
C ASP A 676 -15.04 2.64 -1.29
N TRP A 677 -16.18 3.12 -1.80
CA TRP A 677 -17.42 3.18 -1.05
C TRP A 677 -18.05 1.81 -0.80
N GLN A 678 -17.62 0.76 -1.53
CA GLN A 678 -18.08 -0.62 -1.38
C GLN A 678 -17.08 -1.52 -0.64
N SER A 679 -16.00 -0.98 -0.08
CA SER A 679 -15.06 -1.77 0.70
C SER A 679 -15.68 -2.18 2.03
N ILE A 680 -16.07 -3.45 2.15
CA ILE A 680 -16.69 -4.04 3.34
C ILE A 680 -15.94 -5.28 3.85
N PHE A 681 -14.81 -5.65 3.25
CA PHE A 681 -14.06 -6.88 3.56
C PHE A 681 -12.82 -6.65 4.44
N ARG A 682 -12.76 -5.54 5.19
CA ARG A 682 -11.65 -5.29 6.12
C ARG A 682 -11.44 -6.42 7.12
N PHE A 683 -12.53 -7.04 7.58
CA PHE A 683 -12.47 -8.20 8.48
C PHE A 683 -11.84 -9.45 7.82
N ALA A 684 -11.82 -9.52 6.48
CA ALA A 684 -11.19 -10.58 5.69
C ALA A 684 -9.78 -10.21 5.20
N GLY A 685 -9.22 -9.08 5.68
CA GLY A 685 -7.84 -8.66 5.41
C GLY A 685 -7.66 -7.62 4.31
N SER A 686 -8.75 -7.09 3.73
CA SER A 686 -8.58 -6.02 2.75
C SER A 686 -7.95 -4.78 3.40
N ASP A 687 -6.99 -4.18 2.67
CA ASP A 687 -6.29 -2.98 3.10
C ASP A 687 -6.56 -1.84 2.13
N MET A 688 -7.29 -0.85 2.63
CA MET A 688 -7.66 0.31 1.83
C MET A 688 -6.50 1.24 1.49
N ALA A 689 -5.37 1.15 2.19
CA ALA A 689 -4.17 1.92 1.82
C ALA A 689 -3.71 1.56 0.41
N LEU A 690 -3.78 0.28 0.03
CA LEU A 690 -3.44 -0.19 -1.31
C LEU A 690 -4.31 0.42 -2.43
N PHE A 691 -5.52 0.88 -2.09
CA PHE A 691 -6.42 1.57 -3.03
C PHE A 691 -6.24 3.09 -2.99
N TYR A 692 -6.08 3.69 -1.79
CA TYR A 692 -5.96 5.14 -1.66
C TYR A 692 -4.61 5.65 -2.09
N ASP A 693 -3.56 4.93 -1.73
CA ASP A 693 -2.16 5.28 -1.98
C ASP A 693 -1.60 4.43 -3.13
N PHE A 694 -2.47 4.07 -4.11
CA PHE A 694 -2.18 3.14 -5.20
C PHE A 694 -0.86 3.47 -5.92
N GLU A 695 -0.60 4.75 -6.18
CA GLU A 695 0.61 5.22 -6.85
C GLU A 695 1.89 4.96 -6.03
N GLU A 696 1.81 5.01 -4.69
CA GLU A 696 2.95 4.68 -3.81
C GLU A 696 3.33 3.19 -3.90
N TYR A 697 2.32 2.31 -4.13
CA TYR A 697 2.52 0.87 -4.19
C TYR A 697 2.85 0.35 -5.61
N PHE A 698 2.34 0.99 -6.65
CA PHE A 698 2.43 0.49 -8.02
C PHE A 698 3.23 1.39 -8.97
N GLY A 699 3.62 2.60 -8.54
CA GLY A 699 4.27 3.61 -9.34
C GLY A 699 3.28 4.48 -10.10
N PHE A 700 3.76 5.27 -11.04
CA PHE A 700 2.95 6.22 -11.82
C PHE A 700 1.63 5.60 -12.27
N THR A 701 0.53 6.31 -12.05
CA THR A 701 -0.82 5.77 -12.23
C THR A 701 -1.73 6.73 -12.96
N GLU A 702 -2.32 6.26 -14.04
CA GLU A 702 -3.43 6.95 -14.71
C GLU A 702 -4.73 6.72 -13.93
N LEU A 703 -5.26 7.80 -13.35
CA LEU A 703 -6.48 7.76 -12.55
C LEU A 703 -7.71 8.06 -13.40
N CYS A 704 -8.58 7.08 -13.57
CA CYS A 704 -9.84 7.21 -14.30
C CYS A 704 -11.03 7.19 -13.33
N LYS A 705 -12.12 7.89 -13.69
CA LYS A 705 -13.35 7.91 -12.88
C LYS A 705 -14.55 7.52 -13.74
N ILE A 706 -15.44 6.69 -13.20
CA ILE A 706 -16.72 6.33 -13.79
C ILE A 706 -17.81 6.70 -12.78
N GLU A 707 -18.47 7.82 -13.01
CA GLU A 707 -19.37 8.46 -12.07
C GLU A 707 -20.84 8.30 -12.42
N THR A 708 -21.17 7.84 -13.64
CA THR A 708 -22.55 7.57 -14.06
C THR A 708 -23.02 6.22 -13.53
N THR A 709 -24.08 6.19 -12.73
CA THR A 709 -24.71 4.96 -12.25
C THR A 709 -26.03 4.67 -12.96
N TYR A 710 -26.23 3.40 -13.30
CA TYR A 710 -27.46 2.87 -13.92
C TYR A 710 -28.34 2.10 -12.92
N ARG A 711 -27.94 2.04 -11.65
CA ARG A 711 -28.62 1.25 -10.62
C ARG A 711 -29.56 2.08 -9.75
N PHE A 712 -29.15 3.31 -9.46
CA PHE A 712 -29.83 4.15 -8.49
C PHE A 712 -30.36 5.43 -9.14
N HIS A 713 -31.41 6.01 -8.50
CA HIS A 713 -32.00 7.30 -8.91
C HIS A 713 -31.35 8.46 -8.15
N GLN A 714 -31.36 9.66 -8.71
CA GLN A 714 -30.63 10.81 -8.18
C GLN A 714 -30.95 11.13 -6.70
N PRO A 715 -32.23 11.09 -6.23
CA PRO A 715 -32.53 11.38 -4.83
C PRO A 715 -31.88 10.43 -3.82
N LEU A 716 -31.68 9.14 -4.19
CA LEU A 716 -30.97 8.18 -3.34
C LEU A 716 -29.47 8.41 -3.41
N ILE A 717 -28.95 8.73 -4.58
CA ILE A 717 -27.52 9.05 -4.78
C ILE A 717 -27.13 10.25 -3.92
N ASP A 718 -27.90 11.33 -3.97
CA ASP A 718 -27.61 12.56 -3.22
C ASP A 718 -27.57 12.30 -1.71
N ARG A 719 -28.52 11.50 -1.19
CA ARG A 719 -28.57 11.17 0.24
C ARG A 719 -27.45 10.25 0.69
N SER A 720 -27.19 9.18 -0.08
CA SER A 720 -26.12 8.24 0.24
C SER A 720 -24.74 8.89 0.10
N SER A 721 -24.52 9.70 -0.93
CA SER A 721 -23.29 10.44 -1.13
C SER A 721 -23.05 11.44 0.01
N ALA A 722 -24.06 12.21 0.40
CA ALA A 722 -23.98 13.14 1.53
C ALA A 722 -23.68 12.44 2.86
N PHE A 723 -24.14 11.20 3.02
CA PHE A 723 -23.84 10.39 4.21
C PHE A 723 -22.40 9.89 4.17
N ILE A 724 -21.98 9.24 3.07
CA ILE A 724 -20.64 8.63 2.95
C ILE A 724 -19.54 9.69 2.99
N MET A 725 -19.73 10.83 2.31
CA MET A 725 -18.75 11.91 2.25
C MET A 725 -18.54 12.68 3.57
N LYS A 726 -19.29 12.35 4.64
CA LYS A 726 -18.95 12.81 6.01
C LYS A 726 -17.63 12.18 6.50
N ASN A 727 -17.29 11.01 6.01
CA ASN A 727 -15.98 10.42 6.26
C ASN A 727 -14.94 11.09 5.35
N VAL A 728 -14.04 11.87 5.94
CA VAL A 728 -13.00 12.63 5.23
C VAL A 728 -11.97 11.73 4.51
N ALA A 729 -11.85 10.46 4.92
CA ALA A 729 -10.96 9.49 4.29
C ALA A 729 -11.49 8.97 2.94
N GLN A 730 -12.77 9.15 2.63
CA GLN A 730 -13.37 8.68 1.38
C GLN A 730 -12.99 9.58 0.19
N LYS A 731 -12.67 8.99 -0.95
CA LYS A 731 -12.42 9.75 -2.18
C LYS A 731 -13.72 10.42 -2.65
N LYS A 732 -13.63 11.71 -2.97
CA LYS A 732 -14.78 12.48 -3.45
C LYS A 732 -15.19 12.01 -4.85
N LYS A 733 -16.49 11.67 -5.00
CA LYS A 733 -17.12 11.26 -6.26
C LYS A 733 -18.35 12.12 -6.53
N THR A 734 -18.59 12.46 -7.80
CA THR A 734 -19.79 13.16 -8.25
C THR A 734 -20.68 12.18 -8.99
N ILE A 735 -21.41 11.36 -8.23
CA ILE A 735 -22.23 10.32 -8.82
C ILE A 735 -23.50 10.93 -9.41
N LYS A 736 -23.83 10.52 -10.62
CA LYS A 736 -25.02 11.01 -11.38
C LYS A 736 -25.72 9.86 -12.08
N THR A 737 -27.02 10.03 -12.35
CA THR A 737 -27.79 9.15 -13.22
C THR A 737 -27.69 9.63 -14.68
N PRO A 738 -28.02 8.78 -15.67
CA PRO A 738 -28.25 9.22 -17.03
C PRO A 738 -29.32 10.32 -17.11
N GLU A 739 -29.22 11.19 -18.09
CA GLU A 739 -30.21 12.25 -18.32
C GLU A 739 -31.63 11.66 -18.53
N GLY A 740 -32.62 12.29 -17.90
CA GLY A 740 -34.04 11.90 -18.02
C GLY A 740 -34.55 10.96 -16.92
N ASP A 741 -33.76 10.58 -15.94
CA ASP A 741 -34.24 9.77 -14.79
C ASP A 741 -35.01 10.64 -13.79
N SER A 742 -36.36 10.50 -13.82
CA SER A 742 -37.29 11.22 -12.93
C SER A 742 -37.91 10.37 -11.82
N LYS A 743 -37.48 9.11 -11.66
CA LYS A 743 -38.07 8.20 -10.68
C LYS A 743 -37.80 8.69 -9.26
N LYS A 744 -38.84 8.58 -8.41
CA LYS A 744 -38.76 8.97 -7.00
C LYS A 744 -38.26 7.78 -6.18
N THR A 745 -37.37 8.06 -5.20
CA THR A 745 -36.96 7.10 -4.19
C THR A 745 -37.50 7.54 -2.82
N TYR A 746 -38.09 6.62 -2.08
CA TYR A 746 -38.60 6.87 -0.74
C TYR A 746 -37.69 6.23 0.30
N LEU A 747 -37.29 6.99 1.30
CA LEU A 747 -36.59 6.52 2.50
C LEU A 747 -37.54 6.65 3.67
N ASN A 748 -37.90 5.53 4.29
CA ASN A 748 -38.77 5.49 5.46
C ASN A 748 -37.95 5.06 6.68
N PHE A 749 -38.02 5.81 7.77
CA PHE A 749 -37.40 5.46 9.03
C PHE A 749 -38.52 4.95 9.97
N VAL A 750 -38.39 3.70 10.38
CA VAL A 750 -39.35 3.06 11.28
C VAL A 750 -38.72 2.91 12.66
N LYS A 751 -39.32 3.49 13.67
CA LYS A 751 -38.89 3.33 15.06
C LYS A 751 -39.54 2.09 15.63
N CYS A 752 -38.76 1.03 15.81
CA CYS A 752 -39.21 -0.20 16.46
C CYS A 752 -38.92 -0.18 17.96
N GLY A 753 -39.60 -1.06 18.73
CA GLY A 753 -39.23 -1.36 20.12
C GLY A 753 -37.82 -1.97 20.18
N SER A 754 -37.20 -1.99 21.35
CA SER A 754 -35.84 -2.51 21.57
C SER A 754 -35.77 -4.05 21.62
N ASP A 755 -36.90 -4.75 21.42
CA ASP A 755 -36.97 -6.19 21.39
C ASP A 755 -37.16 -6.75 19.96
N ASP A 756 -36.64 -7.96 19.72
CA ASP A 756 -36.72 -8.64 18.42
C ASP A 756 -38.15 -8.82 17.91
N LYS A 757 -39.11 -8.95 18.83
CA LYS A 757 -40.54 -9.11 18.49
C LYS A 757 -41.13 -7.84 17.91
N GLY A 758 -40.75 -6.66 18.42
CA GLY A 758 -41.17 -5.39 17.87
C GLY A 758 -40.62 -5.14 16.46
N VAL A 759 -39.36 -5.48 16.24
CA VAL A 759 -38.71 -5.38 14.90
C VAL A 759 -39.43 -6.31 13.91
N LEU A 760 -39.62 -7.59 14.28
CA LEU A 760 -40.32 -8.59 13.46
C LEU A 760 -41.68 -8.12 13.02
N HIS A 761 -42.51 -7.65 13.99
CA HIS A 761 -43.87 -7.16 13.73
C HIS A 761 -43.89 -6.02 12.69
N GLU A 762 -43.00 -5.04 12.82
CA GLU A 762 -42.96 -3.92 11.87
C GLU A 762 -42.45 -4.35 10.49
N VAL A 763 -41.48 -5.27 10.40
CA VAL A 763 -41.04 -5.83 9.14
C VAL A 763 -42.14 -6.60 8.44
N GLU A 764 -42.88 -7.47 9.17
CA GLU A 764 -44.03 -8.23 8.62
C GLU A 764 -45.10 -7.29 8.08
N LYS A 765 -45.44 -6.24 8.83
CA LYS A 765 -46.41 -5.24 8.40
C LYS A 765 -46.02 -4.52 7.13
N ILE A 766 -44.73 -4.13 7.02
CA ILE A 766 -44.22 -3.49 5.82
C ILE A 766 -44.27 -4.46 4.62
N VAL A 767 -43.78 -5.70 4.77
CA VAL A 767 -43.79 -6.70 3.71
C VAL A 767 -45.21 -7.01 3.26
N GLN A 768 -46.18 -7.15 4.18
CA GLN A 768 -47.60 -7.38 3.86
C GLN A 768 -48.25 -6.22 3.12
N SER A 769 -47.70 -5.00 3.27
CA SER A 769 -48.23 -3.81 2.58
C SER A 769 -47.71 -3.62 1.16
N LEU A 770 -46.72 -4.40 0.74
CA LEU A 770 -46.11 -4.31 -0.59
C LEU A 770 -46.91 -5.14 -1.61
N PRO A 771 -46.88 -4.77 -2.90
CA PRO A 771 -47.43 -5.57 -3.95
C PRO A 771 -46.79 -6.98 -3.99
N LYS A 772 -47.57 -8.01 -4.32
CA LYS A 772 -47.07 -9.40 -4.33
C LYS A 772 -45.96 -9.67 -5.33
N GLU A 773 -45.89 -8.86 -6.37
CA GLU A 773 -44.88 -8.90 -7.43
C GLU A 773 -43.55 -8.25 -7.03
N ASP A 774 -43.53 -7.49 -5.93
CA ASP A 774 -42.33 -6.84 -5.47
C ASP A 774 -41.36 -7.83 -4.79
N SER A 775 -40.07 -7.71 -5.09
CA SER A 775 -39.03 -8.42 -4.39
C SER A 775 -38.53 -7.63 -3.18
N VAL A 776 -38.34 -8.32 -2.06
CA VAL A 776 -37.91 -7.70 -0.81
C VAL A 776 -36.52 -8.24 -0.42
N LEU A 777 -35.57 -7.34 -0.19
CA LEU A 777 -34.23 -7.68 0.35
C LEU A 777 -34.15 -7.22 1.80
N LEU A 778 -33.94 -8.17 2.70
CA LEU A 778 -33.66 -7.90 4.11
C LEU A 778 -32.14 -7.88 4.34
N ILE A 779 -31.65 -6.80 4.93
CA ILE A 779 -30.23 -6.64 5.25
C ILE A 779 -30.09 -6.40 6.75
N GLY A 780 -29.33 -7.26 7.41
CA GLY A 780 -28.93 -7.11 8.81
C GLY A 780 -27.40 -6.94 8.90
N ARG A 781 -26.91 -6.36 9.99
CA ARG A 781 -25.46 -6.29 10.26
C ARG A 781 -24.87 -7.68 10.51
N TYR A 782 -25.65 -8.55 11.15
CA TYR A 782 -25.27 -9.92 11.45
C TYR A 782 -26.34 -10.90 10.92
N ASN A 783 -25.96 -12.13 10.64
CA ASN A 783 -26.88 -13.16 10.17
C ASN A 783 -28.04 -13.39 11.17
N TYR A 784 -27.80 -13.25 12.47
CA TYR A 784 -28.87 -13.42 13.47
C TYR A 784 -29.92 -12.31 13.40
N ASP A 785 -29.57 -11.08 12.97
CA ASP A 785 -30.55 -9.99 12.80
C ASP A 785 -31.61 -10.37 11.76
N VAL A 786 -31.18 -11.04 10.68
CA VAL A 786 -32.08 -11.50 9.62
C VAL A 786 -32.83 -12.78 10.04
N MET A 787 -32.14 -13.69 10.73
CA MET A 787 -32.75 -14.95 11.20
C MET A 787 -33.80 -14.72 12.30
N SER A 788 -33.64 -13.71 13.15
CA SER A 788 -34.59 -13.36 14.18
C SER A 788 -35.93 -12.88 13.61
N VAL A 789 -35.93 -12.41 12.37
CA VAL A 789 -37.13 -11.97 11.62
C VAL A 789 -37.91 -13.14 11.00
N GLY A 790 -37.42 -14.39 11.11
CA GLY A 790 -38.18 -15.61 10.74
C GLY A 790 -38.44 -15.85 9.26
N PHE A 791 -37.86 -15.04 8.37
CA PHE A 791 -37.91 -15.30 6.93
C PHE A 791 -36.80 -16.31 6.55
N THR A 792 -37.16 -17.58 6.51
CA THR A 792 -36.38 -18.59 5.82
C THR A 792 -36.76 -18.53 4.33
N GLY A 793 -35.84 -17.96 3.51
CA GLY A 793 -36.00 -17.88 2.07
C GLY A 793 -35.98 -19.19 1.37
#